data_12259a2048f8b64b6a8ea61851d997cd
#
_entry.id   12259a2048f8b64b6a8ea61851d997cd
#
_cell.length_a   1.000
_cell.length_b   1.000
_cell.length_c   1.000
_cell.angle_alpha   90.00
_cell.angle_beta   90.00
_cell.angle_gamma   90.00
#
_symmetry.space_group_name_H-M   'P 1'
#
loop_
_entity.id
_entity.type
_entity.pdbx_description
1 polymer ?
#
loop_
_entity_poly.entity_id
_entity_poly.type
_entity_poly.pdbx_seq_one_letter_code
_entity_poly.pdbx_strand_id
1 'polypeptide(L)'
;MVFGGKSNLFILKLSAHIFKTPINWDAGRLNAKILVLWRKSGLPKFAAGYQAEVMMSYLLSALIVVGRLFSVSGTVADANDGTPLSEAVVAVKKGGQTVKWDVADNYGRYQISGLSEGKYTVQFSYVGYKAVSREITLSGDLKLSLRLVPDTEVLNEVTVTAVENKGVTSSTRIGRDAIAHIQPSSFADLLELLPGGMAKDPALGSPQLISLRSANALSNANYATSALGTRFMIDGRPVNNDANLQSTPAYSNYGSSYVNFGTDMREISTEDIENVDIVRGIASVKYGDLTSGLINITRKRGGKDLHARFKSDMKSKLLYLGKGFEWGDKSDRLTINSSVNYLDSRSDPRQTRQNWKRLTASLRAGRDISDERFRKSFTASIDYTGSFDNQKSDVDLDIAEGGTPLETYKSTYNKFSLSGRFSIKSQDEGRLFRLWEGDASITFEKDEINRWRHVSLGKSTPVSTSLEPGEHDALIIPAKYDATLRVDGQPFYGFASTSALFAKGISRLQVGAEWNMDKNYGRGTIFDTSRPFSTSMGVRPRPYNVIPATHRFSAFAEETLSKEIGKLFLDWVLGLRAEMMTGAGKEFLVDMKPYLDPRSNLRLKLPMMPLGGYNLETSVYGGIGRHTKFPTMDMLFPDPLYGDITQFNYWPVEENLRRVNMLVYKVDPTNWNLRAASNVKWEIGVNADWNGFSFSMDYFRENMTSGFRYSYDYLSVAYKKYDAASVDKSSLTGPPDLSVIPYQNDTILTAYSYTTNGSRTLKEGIEFSFSSKRIKALNTKITANGAWFRTEYMNSQPEYYRPGVMIDGKSYPYIGIYDKNDGSFYDSLTTNLMLDTQIPSLGLIFSTSFQCMWFSGHKTMPDSKYPDSYMDKAGNIHPFDADLAAGDAVLRHLIKNYTPSLYQYQRTPFAMNVNLKVMKKLYQDKVSCSLYVNRIFDVTPDYRRNGALVRRSVTPYFGMELDLRI
;
A
#
# COMPACT_ATOMS: atom_id res chain seq x y z
N MET A 1 -4.70 34.67 -16.16
CA MET A 1 -5.68 35.58 -16.76
C MET A 1 -7.05 34.91 -16.77
N VAL A 2 -7.97 35.54 -15.98
CA VAL A 2 -9.43 35.45 -16.11
C VAL A 2 -10.08 34.08 -16.31
N PHE A 3 -10.48 33.45 -15.20
CA PHE A 3 -11.74 32.73 -15.07
C PHE A 3 -12.16 32.72 -13.59
N GLY A 4 -12.64 33.82 -13.13
CA GLY A 4 -13.38 33.92 -11.88
C GLY A 4 -14.66 34.69 -12.19
N GLY A 5 -15.82 34.06 -12.07
CA GLY A 5 -17.04 34.82 -12.12
C GLY A 5 -18.33 34.16 -12.59
N LYS A 6 -18.41 32.85 -12.72
CA LYS A 6 -19.69 32.19 -13.10
C LYS A 6 -20.17 31.05 -12.21
N SER A 7 -19.38 30.56 -11.30
CA SER A 7 -19.76 29.44 -10.43
C SER A 7 -20.67 29.84 -9.25
N ASN A 8 -20.61 31.08 -8.80
CA ASN A 8 -21.41 31.54 -7.65
C ASN A 8 -22.89 31.79 -8.01
N LEU A 9 -23.20 32.01 -9.30
CA LEU A 9 -24.58 32.24 -9.73
C LEU A 9 -25.39 30.96 -9.91
N PHE A 10 -24.73 29.84 -10.12
CA PHE A 10 -25.39 28.54 -10.31
C PHE A 10 -25.84 27.94 -8.96
N ILE A 11 -25.06 28.13 -7.91
CA ILE A 11 -25.40 27.66 -6.55
C ILE A 11 -26.57 28.45 -5.96
N LEU A 12 -26.65 29.75 -6.23
CA LEU A 12 -27.77 30.62 -5.83
C LEU A 12 -29.07 30.32 -6.60
N LYS A 13 -28.98 29.87 -7.85
CA LYS A 13 -30.18 29.46 -8.62
C LYS A 13 -30.70 28.09 -8.24
N LEU A 14 -29.86 27.18 -7.79
CA LEU A 14 -30.31 25.84 -7.28
C LEU A 14 -31.01 25.97 -5.92
N SER A 15 -30.57 26.85 -5.04
CA SER A 15 -31.23 27.11 -3.76
C SER A 15 -32.59 27.76 -3.89
N ALA A 16 -32.85 28.56 -4.94
CA ALA A 16 -34.13 29.21 -5.18
C ALA A 16 -35.21 28.31 -5.80
N HIS A 17 -34.81 27.13 -6.35
CA HIS A 17 -35.77 26.20 -6.97
C HIS A 17 -36.23 25.06 -6.03
N ILE A 18 -35.54 24.84 -4.93
CA ILE A 18 -35.90 23.79 -3.94
C ILE A 18 -36.93 24.29 -2.90
N PHE A 19 -37.16 25.63 -2.78
CA PHE A 19 -38.04 26.24 -1.80
C PHE A 19 -39.27 26.90 -2.41
N LYS A 20 -39.97 26.24 -3.33
CA LYS A 20 -41.31 26.67 -3.77
C LYS A 20 -42.39 25.78 -3.21
N THR A 21 -42.65 25.88 -1.90
CA THR A 21 -43.94 25.63 -1.28
C THR A 21 -44.17 26.70 -0.20
N PRO A 22 -45.37 27.22 -0.01
CA PRO A 22 -45.61 28.44 0.74
C PRO A 22 -45.64 28.17 2.23
N ILE A 23 -44.58 28.50 2.93
CA ILE A 23 -44.60 28.74 4.36
C ILE A 23 -44.08 30.17 4.55
N ASN A 24 -44.98 31.03 4.95
CA ASN A 24 -44.82 32.44 5.16
C ASN A 24 -43.82 32.71 6.30
N TRP A 25 -42.55 32.89 5.97
CA TRP A 25 -41.53 33.41 6.89
C TRP A 25 -40.74 34.53 6.19
N ASP A 26 -40.81 35.70 6.80
CA ASP A 26 -40.21 36.94 6.32
C ASP A 26 -38.66 36.87 6.43
N ALA A 27 -38.03 36.12 5.53
CA ALA A 27 -36.57 35.97 5.44
C ALA A 27 -35.81 37.28 5.12
N GLY A 28 -36.53 38.26 4.66
CA GLY A 28 -35.96 39.59 4.33
C GLY A 28 -35.53 40.41 5.57
N ARG A 29 -36.20 40.24 6.71
CA ARG A 29 -35.87 41.00 7.93
C ARG A 29 -34.69 40.42 8.72
N LEU A 30 -34.39 39.09 8.57
CA LEU A 30 -33.26 38.44 9.25
C LEU A 30 -31.94 38.82 8.55
N ASN A 31 -31.93 38.81 7.21
CA ASN A 31 -30.75 39.17 6.43
C ASN A 31 -30.33 40.65 6.59
N ALA A 32 -31.28 41.55 6.76
CA ALA A 32 -30.99 42.97 7.01
C ALA A 32 -30.41 43.24 8.41
N LYS A 33 -30.81 42.46 9.45
CA LYS A 33 -30.23 42.58 10.79
C LYS A 33 -28.83 41.97 10.91
N ILE A 34 -28.53 40.93 10.14
CA ILE A 34 -27.20 40.31 10.12
C ILE A 34 -26.22 41.24 9.37
N LEU A 35 -26.64 41.87 8.28
CA LEU A 35 -25.80 42.83 7.53
C LEU A 35 -25.51 44.12 8.34
N VAL A 36 -26.45 44.59 9.15
CA VAL A 36 -26.29 45.75 10.02
C VAL A 36 -25.36 45.47 11.21
N LEU A 37 -25.39 44.26 11.76
CA LEU A 37 -24.45 43.83 12.81
C LEU A 37 -23.02 43.67 12.27
N TRP A 38 -22.86 43.23 11.04
CA TRP A 38 -21.54 43.12 10.39
C TRP A 38 -20.89 44.47 10.06
N ARG A 39 -21.68 45.46 9.78
CA ARG A 39 -21.21 46.84 9.47
C ARG A 39 -20.79 47.65 10.70
N LYS A 40 -21.18 47.24 11.92
CA LYS A 40 -20.86 47.90 13.18
C LYS A 40 -19.63 47.35 13.93
N SER A 41 -19.08 46.19 13.52
CA SER A 41 -17.99 45.51 14.25
C SER A 41 -16.58 45.77 13.74
N GLY A 42 -16.33 46.81 13.00
CA GLY A 42 -15.01 47.45 12.71
C GLY A 42 -13.74 46.59 12.65
N LEU A 43 -13.83 45.26 12.32
CA LEU A 43 -12.68 44.37 12.30
C LEU A 43 -12.06 44.22 10.91
N PRO A 44 -10.73 44.21 10.82
CA PRO A 44 -10.02 44.19 9.53
C PRO A 44 -10.10 42.84 8.83
N LYS A 45 -10.05 42.91 7.50
CA LYS A 45 -10.03 41.78 6.58
C LYS A 45 -8.86 40.82 6.87
N PHE A 46 -9.12 39.73 7.56
CA PHE A 46 -8.21 38.59 7.60
C PHE A 46 -8.92 37.28 7.28
N ALA A 47 -8.36 36.60 6.30
CA ALA A 47 -8.43 35.18 6.00
C ALA A 47 -9.77 34.55 5.57
N ALA A 48 -9.77 34.00 4.36
CA ALA A 48 -10.77 33.15 3.73
C ALA A 48 -11.09 31.82 4.46
N GLY A 49 -10.43 31.52 5.58
CA GLY A 49 -10.67 30.35 6.42
C GLY A 49 -11.88 30.48 7.37
N TYR A 50 -12.19 31.68 7.81
CA TYR A 50 -13.25 31.90 8.81
C TYR A 50 -14.68 31.77 8.26
N GLN A 51 -14.85 31.98 6.95
CA GLN A 51 -16.18 31.86 6.32
C GLN A 51 -16.67 30.39 6.22
N ALA A 52 -15.77 29.42 6.18
CA ALA A 52 -16.16 28.01 6.13
C ALA A 52 -16.66 27.48 7.49
N GLU A 53 -16.07 27.93 8.60
CA GLU A 53 -16.48 27.50 9.94
C GLU A 53 -17.82 28.09 10.36
N VAL A 54 -18.07 29.36 10.02
CA VAL A 54 -19.34 30.02 10.33
C VAL A 54 -20.48 29.44 9.48
N MET A 55 -20.24 29.11 8.21
CA MET A 55 -21.23 28.47 7.34
C MET A 55 -21.50 27.00 7.77
N MET A 56 -20.51 26.30 8.28
CA MET A 56 -20.66 24.95 8.83
C MET A 56 -21.48 24.93 10.12
N SER A 57 -21.30 25.92 11.00
CA SER A 57 -22.07 26.09 12.23
C SER A 57 -23.55 26.42 11.98
N TYR A 58 -23.86 27.23 10.94
CA TYR A 58 -25.25 27.54 10.56
C TYR A 58 -25.92 26.38 9.79
N LEU A 59 -25.20 25.60 9.00
CA LEU A 59 -25.71 24.35 8.39
C LEU A 59 -26.04 23.30 9.44
N LEU A 60 -25.22 23.17 10.49
CA LEU A 60 -25.52 22.29 11.63
C LEU A 60 -26.77 22.78 12.42
N SER A 61 -26.96 24.07 12.58
CA SER A 61 -28.07 24.65 13.34
C SER A 61 -29.41 24.59 12.59
N ALA A 62 -29.42 24.62 11.26
CA ALA A 62 -30.62 24.55 10.44
C ALA A 62 -31.19 23.10 10.30
N LEU A 63 -30.46 22.09 10.76
CA LEU A 63 -30.84 20.68 10.68
C LEU A 63 -31.66 20.18 11.90
N ILE A 64 -31.94 21.02 12.90
CA ILE A 64 -32.66 20.64 14.11
C ILE A 64 -34.12 21.10 14.01
N VAL A 65 -34.91 20.45 13.17
CA VAL A 65 -36.39 20.49 13.30
C VAL A 65 -36.85 19.07 13.64
N VAL A 66 -37.25 18.87 14.89
CA VAL A 66 -37.53 17.58 15.52
C VAL A 66 -38.98 17.18 15.33
N GLY A 67 -39.24 16.13 14.51
CA GLY A 67 -40.33 15.20 14.82
C GLY A 67 -39.78 14.11 15.74
N ARG A 68 -40.52 13.60 16.71
CA ARG A 68 -40.09 12.42 17.50
C ARG A 68 -39.90 11.24 16.53
N LEU A 69 -38.63 10.89 16.30
CA LEU A 69 -38.27 9.75 15.53
C LEU A 69 -37.74 8.66 16.47
N PHE A 70 -38.16 7.44 16.22
CA PHE A 70 -37.81 6.26 17.00
C PHE A 70 -36.85 5.35 16.21
N SER A 71 -36.22 4.43 16.92
CA SER A 71 -35.31 3.43 16.33
C SER A 71 -35.81 2.01 16.59
N VAL A 72 -35.50 1.11 15.64
CA VAL A 72 -35.58 -0.33 15.82
C VAL A 72 -34.20 -0.89 15.78
N SER A 73 -33.78 -1.56 16.83
CA SER A 73 -32.39 -2.09 16.94
C SER A 73 -32.41 -3.50 17.50
N GLY A 74 -31.34 -4.21 17.37
CA GLY A 74 -31.23 -5.55 17.91
C GLY A 74 -30.08 -6.36 17.33
N THR A 75 -30.19 -7.69 17.51
CA THR A 75 -29.20 -8.62 16.96
C THR A 75 -29.85 -9.69 16.11
N VAL A 76 -29.19 -10.06 15.03
CA VAL A 76 -29.54 -11.21 14.19
C VAL A 76 -28.50 -12.30 14.41
N ALA A 77 -28.95 -13.50 14.77
CA ALA A 77 -28.08 -14.63 15.08
C ALA A 77 -28.63 -15.93 14.48
N ASP A 78 -27.80 -16.93 14.36
CA ASP A 78 -28.19 -18.29 13.99
C ASP A 78 -29.09 -18.91 15.09
N ALA A 79 -30.13 -19.62 14.69
CA ALA A 79 -31.05 -20.27 15.62
C ALA A 79 -30.43 -21.50 16.31
N ASN A 80 -29.49 -22.21 15.67
CA ASN A 80 -28.90 -23.43 16.15
C ASN A 80 -27.80 -23.20 17.20
N ASP A 81 -26.80 -22.34 16.85
CA ASP A 81 -25.62 -22.13 17.69
C ASP A 81 -25.53 -20.71 18.27
N GLY A 82 -26.41 -19.79 17.83
CA GLY A 82 -26.45 -18.40 18.29
C GLY A 82 -25.27 -17.56 17.75
N THR A 83 -24.56 -18.03 16.74
CA THR A 83 -23.52 -17.25 16.05
C THR A 83 -24.12 -15.96 15.48
N PRO A 84 -23.52 -14.79 15.72
CA PRO A 84 -23.98 -13.54 15.12
C PRO A 84 -23.92 -13.62 13.58
N LEU A 85 -25.02 -13.25 12.93
CA LEU A 85 -25.10 -13.20 11.49
C LEU A 85 -24.68 -11.81 11.01
N SER A 86 -23.38 -11.65 10.78
CA SER A 86 -22.82 -10.46 10.14
C SER A 86 -23.41 -10.30 8.73
N GLU A 87 -23.75 -9.06 8.36
CA GLU A 87 -24.35 -8.74 7.05
C GLU A 87 -25.79 -9.22 6.84
N ALA A 88 -26.47 -9.68 7.89
CA ALA A 88 -27.91 -9.91 7.81
C ALA A 88 -28.63 -8.58 7.51
N VAL A 89 -29.48 -8.60 6.51
CA VAL A 89 -30.27 -7.43 6.10
C VAL A 89 -31.54 -7.38 6.91
N VAL A 90 -31.76 -6.24 7.58
CA VAL A 90 -32.98 -5.95 8.35
C VAL A 90 -33.71 -4.81 7.69
N ALA A 91 -34.89 -5.08 7.11
CA ALA A 91 -35.68 -4.10 6.39
C ALA A 91 -36.97 -3.80 7.13
N VAL A 92 -37.25 -2.52 7.37
CA VAL A 92 -38.52 -2.03 7.97
C VAL A 92 -39.46 -1.62 6.83
N LYS A 93 -40.64 -2.22 6.80
CA LYS A 93 -41.67 -1.99 5.78
C LYS A 93 -42.90 -1.31 6.37
N LYS A 94 -43.52 -0.40 5.62
CA LYS A 94 -44.80 0.22 5.95
C LYS A 94 -45.74 0.04 4.76
N GLY A 95 -46.91 -0.60 5.00
CA GLY A 95 -47.85 -0.90 3.88
C GLY A 95 -47.23 -1.78 2.77
N GLY A 96 -46.34 -2.71 3.12
CA GLY A 96 -45.68 -3.61 2.18
C GLY A 96 -44.43 -3.02 1.48
N GLN A 97 -44.21 -1.70 1.56
CA GLN A 97 -43.05 -1.03 0.99
C GLN A 97 -41.93 -0.85 2.05
N THR A 98 -40.67 -1.16 1.70
CA THR A 98 -39.53 -0.95 2.59
C THR A 98 -39.25 0.55 2.72
N VAL A 99 -39.40 1.05 3.96
CA VAL A 99 -39.13 2.46 4.28
C VAL A 99 -37.71 2.70 4.77
N LYS A 100 -37.11 1.69 5.43
CA LYS A 100 -35.72 1.70 5.91
C LYS A 100 -35.17 0.30 6.01
N TRP A 101 -33.86 0.20 5.98
CA TRP A 101 -33.14 -1.04 6.23
C TRP A 101 -31.76 -0.76 6.80
N ASP A 102 -31.18 -1.77 7.43
CA ASP A 102 -29.80 -1.76 7.90
C ASP A 102 -29.16 -3.13 7.66
N VAL A 103 -27.85 -3.18 7.69
CA VAL A 103 -27.07 -4.42 7.58
C VAL A 103 -26.41 -4.67 8.92
N ALA A 104 -26.58 -5.87 9.44
CA ALA A 104 -26.01 -6.25 10.72
C ALA A 104 -24.47 -6.23 10.66
N ASP A 105 -23.85 -5.66 11.69
CA ASP A 105 -22.40 -5.61 11.84
C ASP A 105 -21.77 -6.99 12.12
N ASN A 106 -20.46 -7.07 12.27
CA ASN A 106 -19.72 -8.31 12.55
C ASN A 106 -20.18 -9.06 13.81
N TYR A 107 -21.05 -8.46 14.59
CA TYR A 107 -21.65 -9.02 15.80
C TYR A 107 -23.14 -9.29 15.63
N GLY A 108 -23.62 -9.25 14.38
CA GLY A 108 -25.02 -9.45 14.04
C GLY A 108 -25.95 -8.32 14.45
N ARG A 109 -25.44 -7.14 14.78
CA ARG A 109 -26.23 -6.03 15.32
C ARG A 109 -26.62 -5.07 14.23
N TYR A 110 -27.86 -4.60 14.32
CA TYR A 110 -28.43 -3.60 13.43
C TYR A 110 -29.09 -2.48 14.21
N GLN A 111 -29.21 -1.31 13.62
CA GLN A 111 -29.91 -0.18 14.16
C GLN A 111 -30.54 0.67 13.05
N ILE A 112 -31.87 0.67 13.00
CA ILE A 112 -32.64 1.45 12.04
C ILE A 112 -33.27 2.62 12.79
N SER A 113 -32.70 3.81 12.67
CA SER A 113 -33.15 5.03 13.37
C SER A 113 -33.98 5.92 12.46
N GLY A 114 -34.73 6.86 13.06
CA GLY A 114 -35.52 7.86 12.34
C GLY A 114 -36.81 7.29 11.73
N LEU A 115 -37.46 6.41 12.43
CA LEU A 115 -38.80 5.91 12.11
C LEU A 115 -39.85 6.74 12.83
N SER A 116 -40.91 7.16 12.14
CA SER A 116 -42.08 7.83 12.77
C SER A 116 -42.92 6.82 13.52
N GLU A 117 -43.76 7.29 14.43
CA GLU A 117 -44.75 6.45 15.10
C GLU A 117 -45.68 5.77 14.06
N GLY A 118 -45.97 4.47 14.27
CA GLY A 118 -46.84 3.73 13.37
C GLY A 118 -46.64 2.22 13.37
N LYS A 119 -47.45 1.53 12.55
CA LYS A 119 -47.31 0.09 12.31
C LYS A 119 -46.32 -0.19 11.20
N TYR A 120 -45.40 -1.11 11.46
CA TYR A 120 -44.36 -1.54 10.54
C TYR A 120 -44.24 -3.06 10.52
N THR A 121 -43.73 -3.60 9.42
CA THR A 121 -43.26 -4.98 9.30
C THR A 121 -41.73 -4.96 9.21
N VAL A 122 -41.03 -5.57 10.16
CA VAL A 122 -39.58 -5.74 10.12
C VAL A 122 -39.25 -7.09 9.51
N GLN A 123 -38.56 -7.09 8.40
CA GLN A 123 -38.12 -8.29 7.70
C GLN A 123 -36.63 -8.50 7.91
N PHE A 124 -36.29 -9.70 8.35
CA PHE A 124 -34.90 -10.15 8.53
C PHE A 124 -34.56 -11.15 7.44
N SER A 125 -33.45 -10.96 6.76
CA SER A 125 -32.98 -11.85 5.73
C SER A 125 -31.47 -11.98 5.80
N TYR A 126 -30.98 -13.18 5.57
CA TYR A 126 -29.56 -13.49 5.48
C TYR A 126 -29.37 -14.63 4.48
N VAL A 127 -28.24 -14.60 3.75
CA VAL A 127 -27.93 -15.64 2.78
C VAL A 127 -27.81 -16.99 3.48
N GLY A 128 -28.57 -18.00 3.02
CA GLY A 128 -28.60 -19.32 3.65
C GLY A 128 -29.63 -19.49 4.78
N TYR A 129 -30.49 -18.48 5.03
CA TYR A 129 -31.49 -18.51 6.10
C TYR A 129 -32.89 -18.18 5.59
N LYS A 130 -33.90 -18.77 6.23
CA LYS A 130 -35.29 -18.40 5.95
C LYS A 130 -35.56 -16.98 6.39
N ALA A 131 -36.02 -16.13 5.48
CA ALA A 131 -36.40 -14.78 5.81
C ALA A 131 -37.59 -14.77 6.77
N VAL A 132 -37.55 -13.96 7.82
CA VAL A 132 -38.58 -13.84 8.85
C VAL A 132 -39.09 -12.41 8.88
N SER A 133 -40.42 -12.25 8.89
CA SER A 133 -41.06 -10.95 9.06
C SER A 133 -41.77 -10.87 10.41
N ARG A 134 -41.70 -9.70 11.07
CA ARG A 134 -42.35 -9.39 12.31
C ARG A 134 -43.12 -8.07 12.21
N GLU A 135 -44.41 -8.09 12.57
CA GLU A 135 -45.19 -6.86 12.67
C GLU A 135 -44.93 -6.20 14.03
N ILE A 136 -44.70 -4.90 13.99
CA ILE A 136 -44.43 -4.08 15.17
C ILE A 136 -45.27 -2.82 15.15
N THR A 137 -45.64 -2.31 16.30
CA THR A 137 -46.22 -0.97 16.47
C THR A 137 -45.16 -0.12 17.19
N LEU A 138 -44.63 0.87 16.54
CA LEU A 138 -43.54 1.71 17.02
C LEU A 138 -44.15 2.97 17.65
N SER A 139 -44.01 3.10 18.96
CA SER A 139 -44.40 4.29 19.76
C SER A 139 -43.25 4.79 20.65
N GLY A 140 -42.09 4.13 20.54
CA GLY A 140 -40.81 4.43 21.22
C GLY A 140 -39.71 3.62 20.59
N ASP A 141 -38.49 3.80 21.09
CA ASP A 141 -37.37 2.97 20.65
C ASP A 141 -37.59 1.50 20.98
N LEU A 142 -37.46 0.62 19.98
CA LEU A 142 -37.80 -0.80 20.13
C LEU A 142 -36.53 -1.67 19.93
N LYS A 143 -36.28 -2.57 20.91
CA LYS A 143 -35.30 -3.64 20.75
C LYS A 143 -35.97 -4.89 20.18
N LEU A 144 -35.53 -5.33 19.00
CA LEU A 144 -36.05 -6.51 18.31
C LEU A 144 -34.90 -7.39 17.86
N SER A 145 -34.50 -8.36 18.67
CA SER A 145 -33.48 -9.37 18.30
C SER A 145 -34.16 -10.62 17.77
N LEU A 146 -33.60 -11.20 16.71
CA LEU A 146 -34.16 -12.38 16.06
C LEU A 146 -33.05 -13.42 15.80
N ARG A 147 -33.49 -14.69 15.91
CA ARG A 147 -32.68 -15.83 15.43
C ARG A 147 -33.28 -16.35 14.13
N LEU A 148 -32.46 -16.39 13.11
CA LEU A 148 -32.84 -16.94 11.82
C LEU A 148 -32.57 -18.45 11.80
N VAL A 149 -33.50 -19.19 11.26
CA VAL A 149 -33.34 -20.63 11.04
C VAL A 149 -32.65 -20.82 9.69
N PRO A 150 -31.55 -21.60 9.64
CA PRO A 150 -30.91 -21.94 8.40
C PRO A 150 -31.90 -22.55 7.42
N ASP A 151 -31.86 -22.13 6.16
CA ASP A 151 -32.64 -22.74 5.09
C ASP A 151 -31.85 -23.90 4.52
N THR A 152 -32.25 -25.14 4.87
CA THR A 152 -31.54 -26.35 4.47
C THR A 152 -31.46 -26.56 2.95
N GLU A 153 -32.29 -25.86 2.16
CA GLU A 153 -32.14 -25.84 0.70
C GLU A 153 -31.05 -24.88 0.20
N VAL A 154 -30.61 -23.91 1.03
CA VAL A 154 -29.63 -22.87 0.69
C VAL A 154 -28.32 -23.03 1.48
N LEU A 155 -28.27 -23.92 2.49
CA LEU A 155 -27.19 -24.11 3.45
C LEU A 155 -25.79 -24.45 2.88
N ASN A 156 -25.65 -24.59 1.56
CA ASN A 156 -24.37 -24.98 0.93
C ASN A 156 -23.88 -23.97 -0.12
N GLU A 157 -24.34 -22.71 -0.09
CA GLU A 157 -23.80 -21.70 -0.99
C GLU A 157 -22.50 -21.10 -0.44
N VAL A 158 -21.38 -21.57 -0.96
CA VAL A 158 -20.05 -21.03 -0.66
C VAL A 158 -19.82 -19.81 -1.54
N THR A 159 -19.57 -18.65 -0.92
CA THR A 159 -19.22 -17.42 -1.67
C THR A 159 -17.72 -17.43 -1.96
N VAL A 160 -17.36 -17.85 -3.16
CA VAL A 160 -15.95 -18.01 -3.60
C VAL A 160 -15.35 -16.77 -4.27
N THR A 161 -16.06 -15.64 -4.20
CA THR A 161 -15.66 -14.36 -4.81
C THR A 161 -15.57 -13.25 -3.77
N ALA A 162 -14.83 -12.20 -4.09
CA ALA A 162 -14.86 -10.96 -3.32
C ALA A 162 -16.21 -10.25 -3.46
N VAL A 163 -16.58 -9.48 -2.47
CA VAL A 163 -17.82 -8.71 -2.42
C VAL A 163 -17.50 -7.23 -2.28
N GLU A 164 -18.04 -6.39 -3.18
CA GLU A 164 -17.94 -4.95 -3.03
C GLU A 164 -18.86 -4.48 -1.89
N ASN A 165 -18.29 -3.72 -0.96
CA ASN A 165 -19.04 -3.13 0.15
C ASN A 165 -19.89 -1.97 -0.35
N LYS A 166 -21.15 -1.92 0.09
CA LYS A 166 -22.08 -0.86 -0.28
C LYS A 166 -22.03 0.32 0.70
N GLY A 167 -20.82 0.64 1.14
CA GLY A 167 -20.55 1.71 2.09
C GLY A 167 -20.58 3.11 1.47
N VAL A 168 -19.90 4.05 2.11
CA VAL A 168 -19.76 5.44 1.67
C VAL A 168 -18.51 5.65 0.81
N THR A 169 -17.71 4.61 0.61
CA THR A 169 -16.45 4.62 -0.16
C THR A 169 -16.25 3.26 -0.83
N SER A 170 -15.47 3.23 -1.90
CA SER A 170 -15.14 1.98 -2.61
C SER A 170 -14.25 1.08 -1.76
N SER A 171 -14.74 -0.11 -1.48
CA SER A 171 -14.01 -1.13 -0.73
C SER A 171 -14.49 -2.53 -1.05
N THR A 172 -13.59 -3.48 -0.98
CA THR A 172 -13.83 -4.89 -1.27
C THR A 172 -13.59 -5.73 -0.03
N ARG A 173 -14.51 -6.63 0.29
CA ARG A 173 -14.34 -7.66 1.32
C ARG A 173 -14.06 -9.01 0.67
N ILE A 174 -13.00 -9.67 1.14
CA ILE A 174 -12.62 -11.03 0.77
C ILE A 174 -12.84 -11.89 2.01
N GLY A 175 -13.85 -12.74 1.98
CA GLY A 175 -14.17 -13.66 3.08
C GLY A 175 -13.35 -14.94 3.02
N ARG A 176 -13.41 -15.73 4.08
CA ARG A 176 -12.66 -16.97 4.25
C ARG A 176 -12.89 -17.98 3.12
N ASP A 177 -14.12 -18.13 2.65
CA ASP A 177 -14.44 -19.08 1.58
C ASP A 177 -13.78 -18.67 0.26
N ALA A 178 -13.75 -17.38 -0.06
CA ALA A 178 -13.05 -16.88 -1.23
C ALA A 178 -11.54 -17.11 -1.11
N ILE A 179 -10.96 -16.89 0.08
CA ILE A 179 -9.53 -17.17 0.35
C ILE A 179 -9.24 -18.66 0.19
N ALA A 180 -10.03 -19.53 0.80
CA ALA A 180 -9.87 -20.99 0.68
C ALA A 180 -10.02 -21.45 -0.77
N HIS A 181 -10.90 -20.82 -1.54
CA HIS A 181 -11.13 -21.18 -2.94
C HIS A 181 -9.95 -20.79 -3.85
N ILE A 182 -9.32 -19.62 -3.62
CA ILE A 182 -8.14 -19.18 -4.40
C ILE A 182 -6.92 -20.06 -4.11
N GLN A 183 -6.84 -20.63 -2.93
CA GLN A 183 -5.69 -21.45 -2.50
C GLN A 183 -4.38 -20.64 -2.55
N PRO A 184 -4.30 -19.50 -1.87
CA PRO A 184 -3.15 -18.63 -1.97
C PRO A 184 -1.89 -19.25 -1.35
N SER A 185 -0.72 -18.93 -1.88
CA SER A 185 0.58 -19.20 -1.29
C SER A 185 1.08 -18.00 -0.47
N SER A 186 0.62 -16.80 -0.86
CA SER A 186 0.90 -15.53 -0.18
C SER A 186 -0.30 -14.59 -0.27
N PHE A 187 -0.25 -13.49 0.49
CA PHE A 187 -1.30 -12.48 0.44
C PHE A 187 -1.45 -11.85 -0.96
N ALA A 188 -0.37 -11.79 -1.74
CA ALA A 188 -0.40 -11.23 -3.09
C ALA A 188 -1.40 -11.92 -4.03
N ASP A 189 -1.63 -13.21 -3.83
CA ASP A 189 -2.53 -14.00 -4.65
C ASP A 189 -4.01 -13.58 -4.47
N LEU A 190 -4.36 -12.94 -3.32
CA LEU A 190 -5.71 -12.44 -3.07
C LEU A 190 -6.08 -11.25 -3.94
N LEU A 191 -5.09 -10.55 -4.49
CA LEU A 191 -5.31 -9.36 -5.31
C LEU A 191 -5.98 -9.70 -6.68
N GLU A 192 -5.96 -10.97 -7.09
CA GLU A 192 -6.69 -11.41 -8.29
C GLU A 192 -8.21 -11.22 -8.18
N LEU A 193 -8.75 -11.15 -6.95
CA LEU A 193 -10.17 -10.95 -6.69
C LEU A 193 -10.63 -9.49 -6.79
N LEU A 194 -9.69 -8.55 -6.82
CA LEU A 194 -10.03 -7.13 -6.94
C LEU A 194 -10.46 -6.80 -8.38
N PRO A 195 -11.29 -5.76 -8.59
CA PRO A 195 -11.56 -5.27 -9.93
C PRO A 195 -10.26 -4.97 -10.69
N GLY A 196 -10.14 -5.54 -11.89
CA GLY A 196 -8.92 -5.43 -12.71
C GLY A 196 -7.74 -6.31 -12.28
N GLY A 197 -7.86 -7.08 -11.19
CA GLY A 197 -6.87 -8.07 -10.78
C GLY A 197 -6.79 -9.24 -11.75
N MET A 198 -5.61 -9.81 -11.93
CA MET A 198 -5.38 -11.01 -12.74
C MET A 198 -4.57 -12.03 -11.95
N ALA A 199 -4.88 -13.30 -12.13
CA ALA A 199 -4.08 -14.38 -11.55
C ALA A 199 -2.63 -14.32 -12.05
N LYS A 200 -1.70 -14.37 -11.11
CA LYS A 200 -0.26 -14.41 -11.39
C LYS A 200 0.33 -15.67 -10.75
N ASP A 201 1.35 -16.20 -11.37
CA ASP A 201 2.11 -17.27 -10.73
C ASP A 201 2.81 -16.72 -9.48
N PRO A 202 2.84 -17.47 -8.36
CA PRO A 202 3.54 -17.02 -7.18
C PRO A 202 5.00 -16.71 -7.49
N ALA A 203 5.39 -15.44 -7.32
CA ALA A 203 6.76 -14.95 -7.54
C ALA A 203 7.47 -14.79 -6.18
N LEU A 204 7.58 -15.90 -5.44
CA LEU A 204 8.09 -15.91 -4.07
C LEU A 204 9.61 -15.70 -3.96
N GLY A 205 10.35 -15.67 -5.06
CA GLY A 205 11.81 -15.42 -5.09
C GLY A 205 12.21 -13.95 -4.91
N SER A 206 11.25 -13.01 -4.93
CA SER A 206 11.51 -11.58 -4.71
C SER A 206 10.38 -10.95 -3.88
N PRO A 207 10.63 -9.82 -3.16
CA PRO A 207 9.61 -9.11 -2.41
C PRO A 207 8.39 -8.75 -3.26
N GLN A 208 7.20 -8.99 -2.72
CA GLN A 208 5.92 -8.72 -3.37
C GLN A 208 5.28 -7.47 -2.77
N LEU A 209 5.46 -6.34 -3.44
CA LEU A 209 4.91 -5.05 -3.02
C LEU A 209 3.53 -4.82 -3.65
N ILE A 210 2.65 -4.16 -2.90
CA ILE A 210 1.30 -3.89 -3.38
C ILE A 210 1.24 -2.66 -4.28
N SER A 211 0.38 -2.73 -5.29
CA SER A 211 -0.04 -1.57 -6.08
C SER A 211 -1.56 -1.59 -6.23
N LEU A 212 -2.22 -0.56 -5.72
CA LEU A 212 -3.66 -0.37 -5.82
C LEU A 212 -3.99 0.69 -6.89
N ARG A 213 -5.05 0.43 -7.68
CA ARG A 213 -5.57 1.38 -8.67
C ARG A 213 -4.47 1.94 -9.58
N SER A 214 -3.70 1.07 -10.20
CA SER A 214 -2.56 1.48 -11.02
C SER A 214 -2.38 0.59 -12.24
N ALA A 215 -2.14 1.22 -13.37
CA ALA A 215 -1.89 0.56 -14.63
C ALA A 215 -0.42 0.20 -14.80
N ASN A 216 0.14 -0.77 -14.11
CA ASN A 216 1.55 -1.20 -14.22
C ASN A 216 2.55 -0.35 -13.42
N ALA A 217 2.45 -0.35 -12.12
CA ALA A 217 3.09 0.65 -11.27
C ALA A 217 4.53 0.41 -10.83
N LEU A 218 5.04 -0.80 -10.83
CA LEU A 218 6.25 -1.13 -10.04
C LEU A 218 7.48 -1.52 -10.89
N SER A 219 7.46 -1.25 -12.18
CA SER A 219 8.60 -1.58 -13.06
C SER A 219 9.79 -0.61 -12.96
N ASN A 220 9.60 0.57 -12.34
CA ASN A 220 10.64 1.59 -12.18
C ASN A 220 10.91 1.82 -10.68
N ALA A 221 12.17 1.76 -10.26
CA ALA A 221 12.60 1.96 -8.89
C ALA A 221 12.13 3.30 -8.28
N ASN A 222 12.04 4.36 -9.10
CA ASN A 222 11.55 5.67 -8.66
C ASN A 222 10.07 5.68 -8.26
N TYR A 223 9.29 4.68 -8.72
CA TYR A 223 7.86 4.53 -8.40
C TYR A 223 7.57 3.38 -7.45
N ALA A 224 8.57 2.58 -7.09
CA ALA A 224 8.46 1.51 -6.09
C ALA A 224 8.02 2.06 -4.72
N THR A 225 8.40 3.30 -4.40
CA THR A 225 7.97 4.03 -3.20
C THR A 225 6.45 4.22 -3.10
N SER A 226 5.71 4.04 -4.19
CA SER A 226 4.22 4.12 -4.18
C SER A 226 3.58 3.04 -3.31
N ALA A 227 4.24 1.91 -3.11
CA ALA A 227 3.78 0.82 -2.23
C ALA A 227 3.75 1.22 -0.75
N LEU A 228 4.59 2.17 -0.32
CA LEU A 228 4.58 2.75 1.02
C LEU A 228 3.24 3.43 1.36
N GLY A 229 2.51 3.86 0.34
CA GLY A 229 1.21 4.51 0.51
C GLY A 229 0.09 3.56 0.93
N THR A 230 0.28 2.26 0.96
CA THR A 230 -0.74 1.30 1.40
C THR A 230 -0.46 0.82 2.82
N ARG A 231 -1.39 1.08 3.73
CA ARG A 231 -1.29 0.65 5.12
C ARG A 231 -1.92 -0.72 5.30
N PHE A 232 -1.17 -1.67 5.86
CA PHE A 232 -1.66 -2.97 6.28
C PHE A 232 -1.94 -2.97 7.78
N MET A 233 -3.11 -3.47 8.15
CA MET A 233 -3.52 -3.67 9.54
C MET A 233 -3.86 -5.14 9.76
N ILE A 234 -3.38 -5.75 10.83
CA ILE A 234 -3.73 -7.11 11.24
C ILE A 234 -4.30 -7.06 12.66
N ASP A 235 -5.57 -7.41 12.81
CA ASP A 235 -6.31 -7.35 14.09
C ASP A 235 -6.16 -6.01 14.82
N GLY A 236 -6.17 -4.88 14.09
CA GLY A 236 -6.09 -3.52 14.61
C GLY A 236 -4.69 -2.96 14.79
N ARG A 237 -3.62 -3.73 14.58
CA ARG A 237 -2.23 -3.26 14.60
C ARG A 237 -1.66 -3.04 13.21
N PRO A 238 -0.83 -2.02 12.97
CA PRO A 238 -0.17 -1.83 11.69
C PRO A 238 0.94 -2.87 11.48
N VAL A 239 1.12 -3.28 10.22
CA VAL A 239 2.35 -3.90 9.76
C VAL A 239 3.27 -2.78 9.33
N ASN A 240 4.38 -2.58 10.03
CA ASN A 240 5.29 -1.46 9.83
C ASN A 240 6.67 -1.96 9.42
N ASN A 241 7.32 -1.24 8.52
CA ASN A 241 8.70 -1.45 8.08
C ASN A 241 9.47 -0.13 7.91
N ASP A 242 8.97 0.97 8.47
CA ASP A 242 9.57 2.31 8.30
C ASP A 242 10.95 2.44 8.97
N ALA A 243 11.28 1.56 9.96
CA ALA A 243 12.61 1.50 10.61
C ALA A 243 13.60 0.58 9.88
N ASN A 244 13.24 -0.03 8.77
CA ASN A 244 14.15 -0.86 8.00
C ASN A 244 15.15 0.02 7.24
N LEU A 245 16.43 -0.18 7.55
CA LEU A 245 17.57 0.50 6.94
C LEU A 245 18.42 -0.48 6.12
N GLN A 246 18.07 -1.76 6.15
CA GLN A 246 18.80 -2.82 5.50
C GLN A 246 18.63 -2.70 3.99
N SER A 247 19.65 -2.18 3.32
CA SER A 247 19.74 -2.18 1.89
C SER A 247 21.00 -2.95 1.45
N THR A 248 20.91 -3.65 0.34
CA THR A 248 22.11 -4.22 -0.26
C THR A 248 22.54 -3.32 -1.41
N PRO A 249 23.80 -2.85 -1.40
CA PRO A 249 24.35 -2.13 -2.54
C PRO A 249 24.18 -2.97 -3.82
N ALA A 250 23.86 -2.30 -4.92
CA ALA A 250 23.59 -2.90 -6.24
C ALA A 250 24.83 -3.55 -6.93
N TYR A 251 25.83 -3.95 -6.16
CA TYR A 251 27.09 -4.51 -6.67
C TYR A 251 27.02 -5.99 -7.02
N SER A 252 25.85 -6.59 -6.94
CA SER A 252 25.67 -8.03 -7.13
C SER A 252 24.46 -8.36 -7.99
N ASN A 253 24.57 -9.45 -8.72
CA ASN A 253 23.49 -10.05 -9.49
C ASN A 253 22.42 -10.75 -8.61
N TYR A 254 22.66 -10.88 -7.30
CA TYR A 254 21.79 -11.58 -6.35
C TYR A 254 21.24 -10.63 -5.30
N GLY A 255 19.95 -10.75 -5.06
CA GLY A 255 19.27 -10.20 -3.89
C GLY A 255 19.19 -8.68 -3.84
N SER A 256 18.22 -8.09 -4.52
CA SER A 256 17.76 -6.75 -4.18
C SER A 256 16.76 -6.86 -3.03
N SER A 257 17.14 -6.41 -1.85
CA SER A 257 16.23 -6.31 -0.72
C SER A 257 15.54 -4.94 -0.76
N TYR A 258 14.23 -4.91 -1.07
CA TYR A 258 13.40 -3.70 -0.99
C TYR A 258 12.65 -3.65 0.34
N VAL A 259 13.32 -3.95 1.45
CA VAL A 259 12.71 -4.06 2.78
C VAL A 259 12.12 -2.77 3.31
N ASN A 260 12.45 -1.63 2.71
CA ASN A 260 12.02 -0.29 3.12
C ASN A 260 10.98 0.36 2.17
N PHE A 261 10.51 -0.33 1.12
CA PHE A 261 9.58 0.22 0.14
C PHE A 261 8.12 -0.18 0.32
N GLY A 262 7.76 -0.73 1.48
CA GLY A 262 6.41 -1.16 1.81
C GLY A 262 6.37 -2.59 2.32
N THR A 263 5.17 -3.05 2.70
CA THR A 263 4.97 -4.38 3.26
C THR A 263 5.21 -5.47 2.21
N ASP A 264 6.08 -6.42 2.51
CA ASP A 264 6.26 -7.61 1.68
C ASP A 264 5.11 -8.59 1.92
N MET A 265 4.24 -8.75 0.93
CA MET A 265 3.07 -9.61 1.02
C MET A 265 3.41 -11.11 1.11
N ARG A 266 4.66 -11.52 0.80
CA ARG A 266 5.11 -12.91 1.01
C ARG A 266 5.12 -13.31 2.49
N GLU A 267 5.34 -12.35 3.39
CA GLU A 267 5.45 -12.59 4.83
C GLU A 267 4.10 -12.78 5.52
N ILE A 268 3.00 -12.43 4.85
CA ILE A 268 1.64 -12.55 5.39
C ILE A 268 1.06 -13.93 5.05
N SER A 269 0.89 -14.76 6.09
CA SER A 269 0.18 -16.03 5.99
C SER A 269 -1.31 -15.82 5.82
N THR A 270 -1.96 -16.59 4.95
CA THR A 270 -3.39 -16.42 4.61
C THR A 270 -4.32 -17.42 5.28
N GLU A 271 -3.78 -18.45 5.93
CA GLU A 271 -4.54 -19.60 6.45
C GLU A 271 -5.41 -19.25 7.66
N ASP A 272 -4.96 -18.31 8.48
CA ASP A 272 -5.66 -17.83 9.68
C ASP A 272 -6.62 -16.65 9.41
N ILE A 273 -6.67 -16.16 8.18
CA ILE A 273 -7.48 -15.01 7.82
C ILE A 273 -8.96 -15.40 7.80
N GLU A 274 -9.79 -14.65 8.49
CA GLU A 274 -11.24 -14.74 8.44
C GLU A 274 -11.82 -13.85 7.34
N ASN A 275 -11.37 -12.59 7.29
CA ASN A 275 -11.71 -11.67 6.22
C ASN A 275 -10.61 -10.63 6.01
N VAL A 276 -10.62 -10.06 4.82
CA VAL A 276 -9.78 -8.92 4.43
C VAL A 276 -10.69 -7.83 3.88
N ASP A 277 -10.63 -6.65 4.47
CA ASP A 277 -11.29 -5.45 3.95
C ASP A 277 -10.23 -4.58 3.26
N ILE A 278 -10.38 -4.37 1.96
CA ILE A 278 -9.47 -3.55 1.15
C ILE A 278 -10.19 -2.27 0.77
N VAL A 279 -9.85 -1.16 1.44
CA VAL A 279 -10.37 0.18 1.15
C VAL A 279 -9.48 0.84 0.11
N ARG A 280 -10.00 1.01 -1.10
CA ARG A 280 -9.30 1.62 -2.24
C ARG A 280 -9.57 3.11 -2.33
N GLY A 281 -10.75 3.54 -1.91
CA GLY A 281 -11.20 4.93 -1.90
C GLY A 281 -10.69 5.75 -0.72
N ILE A 282 -11.59 6.54 -0.13
CA ILE A 282 -11.28 7.45 0.97
C ILE A 282 -11.52 6.73 2.30
N ALA A 283 -10.45 6.28 2.93
CA ALA A 283 -10.50 5.58 4.22
C ALA A 283 -10.96 6.51 5.35
N SER A 284 -11.56 5.95 6.43
CA SER A 284 -11.87 6.67 7.67
C SER A 284 -10.64 7.40 8.22
N VAL A 285 -10.83 8.56 8.85
CA VAL A 285 -9.75 9.32 9.50
C VAL A 285 -9.14 8.61 10.71
N LYS A 286 -9.76 7.53 11.19
CA LYS A 286 -9.16 6.61 12.16
C LYS A 286 -7.80 6.09 11.68
N TYR A 287 -7.63 5.95 10.37
CA TYR A 287 -6.42 5.42 9.75
C TYR A 287 -5.63 6.53 9.05
N GLY A 288 -4.38 6.69 9.43
CA GLY A 288 -3.44 7.65 8.84
C GLY A 288 -2.19 7.00 8.27
N ASP A 289 -1.20 7.81 7.94
CA ASP A 289 0.08 7.38 7.36
C ASP A 289 -0.11 6.50 6.10
N LEU A 290 -1.02 6.91 5.22
CA LEU A 290 -1.34 6.23 3.97
C LEU A 290 -1.70 7.23 2.87
N THR A 291 -1.34 6.94 1.63
CA THR A 291 -1.71 7.74 0.44
C THR A 291 -2.43 6.92 -0.63
N SER A 292 -2.32 5.59 -0.62
CA SER A 292 -2.93 4.71 -1.63
C SER A 292 -4.18 4.02 -1.13
N GLY A 293 -4.11 3.23 -0.05
CA GLY A 293 -5.24 2.49 0.46
C GLY A 293 -4.99 1.85 1.82
N LEU A 294 -6.03 1.17 2.31
CA LEU A 294 -5.98 0.45 3.58
C LEU A 294 -6.34 -1.02 3.34
N ILE A 295 -5.55 -1.91 3.91
CA ILE A 295 -5.83 -3.33 3.98
C ILE A 295 -5.99 -3.72 5.44
N ASN A 296 -7.19 -4.10 5.81
CA ASN A 296 -7.52 -4.51 7.16
C ASN A 296 -7.78 -6.01 7.19
N ILE A 297 -6.90 -6.75 7.85
CA ILE A 297 -6.93 -8.21 7.96
C ILE A 297 -7.46 -8.58 9.34
N THR A 298 -8.53 -9.36 9.36
CA THR A 298 -9.09 -9.93 10.57
C THR A 298 -8.81 -11.43 10.59
N ARG A 299 -8.22 -11.93 11.68
CA ARG A 299 -7.88 -13.33 11.82
C ARG A 299 -8.97 -14.09 12.58
N LYS A 300 -9.09 -15.38 12.31
CA LYS A 300 -10.05 -16.29 12.95
C LYS A 300 -9.91 -16.26 14.48
N ARG A 301 -11.04 -16.23 15.17
CA ARG A 301 -11.12 -16.22 16.63
C ARG A 301 -12.04 -17.35 17.14
N GLY A 302 -11.55 -18.13 18.09
CA GLY A 302 -12.27 -19.29 18.64
C GLY A 302 -12.34 -20.47 17.67
N GLY A 303 -13.35 -21.30 17.83
CA GLY A 303 -13.53 -22.57 17.11
C GLY A 303 -12.96 -23.75 17.86
N LYS A 304 -13.35 -24.94 17.44
CA LYS A 304 -12.94 -26.21 18.10
C LYS A 304 -12.18 -27.14 17.15
N ASP A 305 -12.26 -26.86 15.86
CA ASP A 305 -11.72 -27.77 14.85
C ASP A 305 -10.20 -27.67 14.74
N LEU A 306 -9.57 -28.82 14.57
CA LEU A 306 -8.20 -28.89 14.08
C LEU A 306 -8.21 -28.66 12.57
N HIS A 307 -7.47 -27.67 12.12
CA HIS A 307 -7.34 -27.32 10.71
C HIS A 307 -5.91 -27.62 10.24
N ALA A 308 -5.78 -28.55 9.30
CA ALA A 308 -4.52 -28.85 8.65
C ALA A 308 -4.66 -28.65 7.14
N ARG A 309 -3.69 -28.00 6.53
CA ARG A 309 -3.66 -27.72 5.10
C ARG A 309 -2.29 -28.09 4.53
N PHE A 310 -2.32 -28.83 3.44
CA PHE A 310 -1.15 -29.13 2.62
C PHE A 310 -1.40 -28.64 1.20
N LYS A 311 -0.51 -27.82 0.67
CA LYS A 311 -0.54 -27.37 -0.71
C LYS A 311 0.80 -27.67 -1.38
N SER A 312 0.74 -28.11 -2.62
CA SER A 312 1.91 -28.31 -3.48
C SER A 312 1.61 -27.77 -4.88
N ASP A 313 2.46 -26.91 -5.38
CA ASP A 313 2.40 -26.41 -6.74
C ASP A 313 3.77 -26.50 -7.42
N MET A 314 3.89 -25.97 -8.66
CA MET A 314 5.12 -26.05 -9.44
C MET A 314 6.32 -25.40 -8.78
N LYS A 315 6.11 -24.43 -7.89
CA LYS A 315 7.20 -23.61 -7.31
C LYS A 315 7.22 -23.61 -5.78
N SER A 316 6.15 -24.09 -5.13
CA SER A 316 6.06 -24.03 -3.67
C SER A 316 5.40 -25.22 -3.02
N LYS A 317 5.73 -25.43 -1.75
CA LYS A 317 5.09 -26.39 -0.84
C LYS A 317 4.72 -25.65 0.43
N LEU A 318 3.47 -25.79 0.87
CA LEU A 318 2.95 -25.14 2.06
C LEU A 318 2.34 -26.17 2.99
N LEU A 319 2.67 -26.07 4.27
CA LEU A 319 2.09 -26.87 5.34
C LEU A 319 1.55 -25.92 6.41
N TYR A 320 0.30 -26.09 6.81
CA TYR A 320 -0.35 -25.33 7.87
C TYR A 320 -1.00 -26.27 8.88
N LEU A 321 -0.92 -25.91 10.15
CA LEU A 321 -1.63 -26.57 11.25
C LEU A 321 -2.15 -25.49 12.20
N GLY A 322 -3.45 -25.51 12.50
CA GLY A 322 -4.09 -24.58 13.41
C GLY A 322 -5.14 -25.26 14.27
N LYS A 323 -5.27 -24.82 15.53
CA LYS A 323 -6.28 -25.31 16.47
C LYS A 323 -6.87 -24.15 17.26
N GLY A 324 -8.19 -24.14 17.34
CA GLY A 324 -8.93 -23.27 18.24
C GLY A 324 -9.39 -24.03 19.48
N PHE A 325 -9.47 -23.32 20.60
CA PHE A 325 -10.05 -23.80 21.85
C PHE A 325 -11.02 -22.75 22.35
N GLU A 326 -12.13 -23.19 22.89
CA GLU A 326 -13.19 -22.33 23.38
C GLU A 326 -13.80 -22.90 24.65
N TRP A 327 -13.88 -22.09 25.69
CA TRP A 327 -14.45 -22.39 26.99
C TRP A 327 -15.40 -21.29 27.45
N GLY A 328 -16.33 -21.64 28.33
CA GLY A 328 -17.30 -20.73 28.88
C GLY A 328 -18.59 -20.65 28.06
N ASP A 329 -19.38 -19.64 28.35
CA ASP A 329 -20.70 -19.38 27.75
C ASP A 329 -20.76 -18.00 27.06
N LYS A 330 -21.98 -17.52 26.75
CA LYS A 330 -22.18 -16.22 26.11
C LYS A 330 -21.85 -15.03 27.02
N SER A 331 -21.85 -15.24 28.35
CA SER A 331 -21.59 -14.18 29.33
C SER A 331 -20.09 -14.04 29.63
N ASP A 332 -19.34 -15.14 29.61
CA ASP A 332 -17.89 -15.17 29.82
C ASP A 332 -17.27 -16.25 28.95
N ARG A 333 -16.68 -15.85 27.85
CA ARG A 333 -16.11 -16.73 26.85
C ARG A 333 -14.60 -16.52 26.74
N LEU A 334 -13.84 -17.59 26.96
CA LEU A 334 -12.40 -17.64 26.74
C LEU A 334 -12.10 -18.38 25.43
N THR A 335 -11.26 -17.81 24.60
CA THR A 335 -10.81 -18.40 23.34
C THR A 335 -9.31 -18.43 23.27
N ILE A 336 -8.72 -19.52 22.76
CA ILE A 336 -7.30 -19.62 22.43
C ILE A 336 -7.21 -20.14 21.00
N ASN A 337 -6.38 -19.52 20.16
CA ASN A 337 -6.03 -19.99 18.84
C ASN A 337 -4.52 -20.14 18.73
N SER A 338 -4.05 -21.28 18.26
CA SER A 338 -2.66 -21.53 17.93
C SER A 338 -2.53 -21.97 16.49
N SER A 339 -1.50 -21.53 15.80
CA SER A 339 -1.24 -21.93 14.43
C SER A 339 0.24 -21.88 14.10
N VAL A 340 0.64 -22.74 13.15
CA VAL A 340 1.96 -22.77 12.53
C VAL A 340 1.79 -22.96 11.04
N ASN A 341 2.53 -22.18 10.25
CA ASN A 341 2.59 -22.28 8.80
C ASN A 341 4.04 -22.35 8.34
N TYR A 342 4.33 -23.27 7.44
CA TYR A 342 5.63 -23.38 6.79
C TYR A 342 5.45 -23.37 5.27
N LEU A 343 6.22 -22.54 4.59
CA LEU A 343 6.27 -22.44 3.14
C LEU A 343 7.71 -22.59 2.66
N ASP A 344 7.94 -23.49 1.73
CA ASP A 344 9.21 -23.67 1.00
C ASP A 344 8.96 -23.35 -0.48
N SER A 345 9.67 -22.38 -1.03
CA SER A 345 9.53 -21.91 -2.40
C SER A 345 10.85 -21.92 -3.14
N ARG A 346 10.79 -22.25 -4.43
CA ARG A 346 11.90 -22.17 -5.37
C ARG A 346 11.43 -21.48 -6.64
N SER A 347 12.20 -20.50 -7.11
CA SER A 347 11.88 -19.81 -8.37
C SER A 347 11.85 -20.76 -9.56
N ASP A 348 12.80 -21.69 -9.59
CA ASP A 348 12.83 -22.85 -10.49
C ASP A 348 13.04 -24.13 -9.65
N PRO A 349 12.11 -25.09 -9.68
CA PRO A 349 12.24 -26.33 -8.91
C PRO A 349 13.52 -27.14 -9.22
N ARG A 350 14.10 -26.96 -10.41
CA ARG A 350 15.35 -27.60 -10.84
C ARG A 350 16.59 -26.99 -10.18
N GLN A 351 16.49 -25.70 -9.79
CA GLN A 351 17.57 -24.97 -9.14
C GLN A 351 17.50 -25.13 -7.62
N THR A 352 18.28 -26.02 -7.06
CA THR A 352 18.33 -26.23 -5.61
C THR A 352 19.11 -25.14 -4.86
N ARG A 353 19.79 -24.26 -5.58
CA ARG A 353 20.68 -23.22 -5.06
C ARG A 353 19.98 -21.89 -4.78
N GLN A 354 18.69 -21.78 -5.17
CA GLN A 354 17.86 -20.59 -4.93
C GLN A 354 16.57 -21.03 -4.26
N ASN A 355 16.35 -20.61 -3.02
CA ASN A 355 15.11 -20.91 -2.30
C ASN A 355 14.78 -19.77 -1.34
N TRP A 356 13.50 -19.62 -1.10
CA TRP A 356 12.94 -18.74 -0.06
C TRP A 356 11.99 -19.57 0.80
N LYS A 357 12.08 -19.41 2.11
CA LYS A 357 11.26 -20.14 3.08
C LYS A 357 10.63 -19.18 4.05
N ARG A 358 9.40 -19.49 4.49
CA ARG A 358 8.68 -18.76 5.53
C ARG A 358 8.21 -19.72 6.60
N LEU A 359 8.38 -19.31 7.85
CA LEU A 359 7.79 -19.95 9.02
C LEU A 359 7.00 -18.89 9.78
N THR A 360 5.70 -19.11 9.99
CA THR A 360 4.90 -18.26 10.88
C THR A 360 4.33 -19.11 12.00
N ALA A 361 4.29 -18.55 13.21
CA ALA A 361 3.63 -19.13 14.37
C ALA A 361 2.83 -18.05 15.08
N SER A 362 1.62 -18.38 15.54
CA SER A 362 0.74 -17.44 16.23
C SER A 362 0.07 -18.12 17.42
N LEU A 363 0.04 -17.42 18.54
CA LEU A 363 -0.75 -17.78 19.73
C LEU A 363 -1.60 -16.56 20.10
N ARG A 364 -2.92 -16.75 20.11
CA ARG A 364 -3.88 -15.68 20.41
C ARG A 364 -4.82 -16.13 21.49
N ALA A 365 -4.97 -15.33 22.55
CA ALA A 365 -5.91 -15.55 23.63
C ALA A 365 -6.92 -14.40 23.65
N GLY A 366 -8.19 -14.72 23.80
CA GLY A 366 -9.26 -13.73 23.85
C GLY A 366 -10.28 -14.05 24.92
N ARG A 367 -10.75 -13.02 25.63
CA ARG A 367 -11.82 -13.16 26.61
C ARG A 367 -12.91 -12.16 26.31
N ASP A 368 -14.14 -12.62 26.17
CA ASP A 368 -15.35 -11.83 26.01
C ASP A 368 -16.21 -11.94 27.27
N ILE A 369 -16.45 -10.82 27.92
CA ILE A 369 -17.29 -10.72 29.12
C ILE A 369 -18.48 -9.84 28.80
N SER A 370 -19.68 -10.34 28.99
CA SER A 370 -20.93 -9.61 28.74
C SER A 370 -21.77 -9.51 30.02
N ASP A 371 -21.99 -8.31 30.48
CA ASP A 371 -22.94 -7.98 31.56
C ASP A 371 -24.14 -7.18 31.01
N GLU A 372 -25.14 -6.86 31.80
CA GLU A 372 -26.34 -6.11 31.35
C GLU A 372 -26.00 -4.73 30.74
N ARG A 373 -24.88 -4.13 31.10
CA ARG A 373 -24.50 -2.76 30.71
C ARG A 373 -23.49 -2.71 29.62
N PHE A 374 -22.51 -3.64 29.66
CA PHE A 374 -21.36 -3.60 28.77
C PHE A 374 -20.97 -4.97 28.25
N ARG A 375 -20.55 -5.01 27.03
CA ARG A 375 -19.77 -6.12 26.46
C ARG A 375 -18.30 -5.69 26.40
N LYS A 376 -17.43 -6.47 27.05
CA LYS A 376 -15.99 -6.24 27.16
C LYS A 376 -15.29 -7.36 26.41
N SER A 377 -14.35 -7.01 25.56
CA SER A 377 -13.53 -7.97 24.79
C SER A 377 -12.08 -7.61 24.98
N PHE A 378 -11.27 -8.59 25.36
CA PHE A 378 -9.83 -8.47 25.48
C PHE A 378 -9.20 -9.52 24.60
N THR A 379 -8.15 -9.15 23.86
CA THR A 379 -7.39 -10.09 23.04
C THR A 379 -5.91 -9.79 23.23
N ALA A 380 -5.11 -10.83 23.43
CA ALA A 380 -3.66 -10.75 23.40
C ALA A 380 -3.12 -11.72 22.35
N SER A 381 -2.07 -11.35 21.63
CA SER A 381 -1.43 -12.25 20.68
C SER A 381 0.08 -12.14 20.73
N ILE A 382 0.72 -13.29 20.50
CA ILE A 382 2.17 -13.44 20.26
C ILE A 382 2.29 -14.03 18.86
N ASP A 383 2.99 -13.31 17.99
CA ASP A 383 3.18 -13.71 16.62
C ASP A 383 4.66 -13.75 16.27
N TYR A 384 5.06 -14.79 15.56
CA TYR A 384 6.39 -14.95 14.98
C TYR A 384 6.29 -15.11 13.47
N THR A 385 7.14 -14.40 12.74
CA THR A 385 7.35 -14.57 11.31
C THR A 385 8.85 -14.66 11.05
N GLY A 386 9.29 -15.77 10.50
CA GLY A 386 10.65 -15.96 10.01
C GLY A 386 10.65 -16.16 8.50
N SER A 387 11.58 -15.52 7.79
CA SER A 387 11.86 -15.84 6.41
C SER A 387 13.36 -16.03 6.16
N PHE A 388 13.67 -16.90 5.23
CA PHE A 388 15.03 -17.34 4.93
C PHE A 388 15.19 -17.36 3.41
N ASP A 389 16.05 -16.48 2.91
CA ASP A 389 16.41 -16.41 1.50
C ASP A 389 17.84 -16.90 1.32
N ASN A 390 18.07 -17.75 0.34
CA ASN A 390 19.36 -18.30 0.04
C ASN A 390 19.56 -18.40 -1.46
N GLN A 391 20.61 -17.74 -1.95
CA GLN A 391 20.99 -17.74 -3.34
C GLN A 391 22.50 -18.00 -3.44
N LYS A 392 22.91 -18.90 -4.32
CA LYS A 392 24.31 -19.28 -4.55
C LYS A 392 24.60 -19.35 -6.04
N SER A 393 25.76 -18.92 -6.43
CA SER A 393 26.28 -19.12 -7.79
C SER A 393 26.42 -20.62 -8.10
N ASP A 394 26.20 -20.96 -9.33
CA ASP A 394 26.52 -22.28 -9.87
C ASP A 394 27.92 -22.28 -10.44
N VAL A 395 28.85 -22.88 -9.69
CA VAL A 395 30.28 -22.87 -10.05
C VAL A 395 30.52 -23.46 -11.44
N ASP A 396 29.78 -24.51 -11.79
CA ASP A 396 29.99 -25.21 -13.08
C ASP A 396 29.47 -24.39 -14.26
N LEU A 397 28.31 -23.72 -14.11
CA LEU A 397 27.78 -22.82 -15.12
C LEU A 397 28.60 -21.53 -15.23
N ASP A 398 29.00 -20.96 -14.10
CA ASP A 398 29.76 -19.72 -14.07
C ASP A 398 31.15 -19.87 -14.69
N ILE A 399 31.80 -21.03 -14.54
CA ILE A 399 33.07 -21.35 -15.22
C ILE A 399 32.84 -21.50 -16.72
N ALA A 400 31.74 -22.16 -17.12
CA ALA A 400 31.41 -22.39 -18.52
C ALA A 400 31.04 -21.10 -19.28
N GLU A 401 30.41 -20.14 -18.61
CA GLU A 401 29.99 -18.85 -19.17
C GLU A 401 31.07 -17.77 -19.07
N GLY A 402 32.21 -18.05 -18.48
CA GLY A 402 33.42 -17.21 -18.60
C GLY A 402 33.45 -15.95 -17.78
N GLY A 403 32.85 -15.88 -16.60
CA GLY A 403 33.15 -14.71 -15.80
C GLY A 403 32.19 -14.20 -14.73
N THR A 404 31.18 -14.94 -14.34
CA THR A 404 30.35 -14.49 -13.21
C THR A 404 31.09 -14.72 -11.88
N PRO A 405 31.25 -13.71 -11.02
CA PRO A 405 31.92 -13.90 -9.74
C PRO A 405 31.19 -14.92 -8.88
N LEU A 406 31.92 -15.84 -8.26
CA LEU A 406 31.36 -16.74 -7.27
C LEU A 406 30.80 -15.91 -6.09
N GLU A 407 29.51 -16.06 -5.85
CA GLU A 407 28.82 -15.27 -4.84
C GLU A 407 27.78 -16.10 -4.10
N THR A 408 27.62 -15.84 -2.81
CA THR A 408 26.50 -16.34 -2.03
C THR A 408 25.76 -15.19 -1.37
N TYR A 409 24.42 -15.30 -1.34
CA TYR A 409 23.55 -14.42 -0.62
C TYR A 409 22.70 -15.23 0.34
N LYS A 410 22.62 -14.80 1.60
CA LYS A 410 21.72 -15.34 2.61
C LYS A 410 21.07 -14.20 3.35
N SER A 411 19.76 -14.22 3.43
CA SER A 411 19.00 -13.34 4.30
C SER A 411 18.24 -14.16 5.34
N THR A 412 18.26 -13.74 6.59
CA THR A 412 17.45 -14.28 7.66
C THR A 412 16.68 -13.16 8.30
N TYR A 413 15.37 -13.30 8.28
CA TYR A 413 14.45 -12.35 8.85
C TYR A 413 13.66 -13.02 9.97
N ASN A 414 13.64 -12.41 11.15
CA ASN A 414 12.90 -12.90 12.31
C ASN A 414 12.15 -11.75 12.93
N LYS A 415 10.82 -11.87 12.99
CA LYS A 415 9.92 -10.85 13.52
C LYS A 415 9.10 -11.43 14.65
N PHE A 416 9.20 -10.82 15.81
CA PHE A 416 8.39 -11.12 16.99
C PHE A 416 7.47 -9.96 17.29
N SER A 417 6.18 -10.24 17.46
CA SER A 417 5.19 -9.23 17.81
C SER A 417 4.38 -9.67 19.00
N LEU A 418 4.29 -8.79 20.00
CA LEU A 418 3.34 -8.90 21.11
C LEU A 418 2.28 -7.81 20.92
N SER A 419 1.00 -8.16 20.96
CA SER A 419 -0.07 -7.19 20.83
C SER A 419 -1.23 -7.46 21.78
N GLY A 420 -1.90 -6.39 22.16
CA GLY A 420 -3.11 -6.41 22.97
C GLY A 420 -4.17 -5.49 22.39
N ARG A 421 -5.41 -5.93 22.47
CA ARG A 421 -6.59 -5.15 22.07
C ARG A 421 -7.65 -5.25 23.15
N PHE A 422 -8.32 -4.14 23.44
CA PHE A 422 -9.54 -4.14 24.24
C PHE A 422 -10.67 -3.41 23.51
N SER A 423 -11.90 -3.82 23.83
CA SER A 423 -13.09 -3.16 23.35
C SER A 423 -14.17 -3.24 24.43
N ILE A 424 -14.72 -2.10 24.80
CA ILE A 424 -15.81 -1.97 25.77
C ILE A 424 -16.98 -1.29 25.09
N LYS A 425 -18.04 -2.05 24.85
CA LYS A 425 -19.23 -1.58 24.17
C LYS A 425 -20.42 -1.51 25.09
N SER A 426 -21.15 -0.39 25.04
CA SER A 426 -22.46 -0.25 25.74
C SER A 426 -23.51 -1.16 25.10
N GLN A 427 -24.25 -1.91 25.91
CA GLN A 427 -25.43 -2.66 25.48
C GLN A 427 -26.71 -1.82 25.47
N ASP A 428 -26.68 -0.69 26.14
CA ASP A 428 -27.77 0.27 26.18
C ASP A 428 -27.61 1.29 25.04
N GLU A 429 -28.52 1.22 24.07
CA GLU A 429 -28.55 2.10 22.91
C GLU A 429 -29.03 3.52 23.18
N GLY A 430 -29.64 3.76 24.36
CA GLY A 430 -30.04 5.09 24.84
C GLY A 430 -28.85 5.93 25.35
N ARG A 431 -27.71 5.31 25.68
CA ARG A 431 -26.55 6.01 26.21
C ARG A 431 -25.81 6.77 25.12
N LEU A 432 -25.28 7.91 25.48
CA LEU A 432 -24.39 8.70 24.61
C LEU A 432 -23.10 7.92 24.28
N PHE A 433 -22.48 7.31 25.28
CA PHE A 433 -21.30 6.47 25.11
C PHE A 433 -21.65 5.11 24.50
N ARG A 434 -20.99 4.73 23.40
CA ARG A 434 -21.27 3.50 22.64
C ARG A 434 -20.14 2.49 22.68
N LEU A 435 -18.92 2.94 22.47
CA LEU A 435 -17.76 2.07 22.30
C LEU A 435 -16.50 2.80 22.79
N TRP A 436 -15.65 2.07 23.47
CA TRP A 436 -14.25 2.44 23.69
C TRP A 436 -13.38 1.27 23.31
N GLU A 437 -12.42 1.50 22.45
CA GLU A 437 -11.48 0.49 22.00
C GLU A 437 -10.04 1.03 22.03
N GLY A 438 -9.10 0.12 22.19
CA GLY A 438 -7.69 0.46 22.13
C GLY A 438 -6.87 -0.75 21.72
N ASP A 439 -5.79 -0.44 21.02
CA ASP A 439 -4.83 -1.40 20.50
C ASP A 439 -3.43 -0.96 20.93
N ALA A 440 -2.60 -1.93 21.30
CA ALA A 440 -1.18 -1.69 21.56
C ALA A 440 -0.35 -2.85 21.03
N SER A 441 0.83 -2.56 20.49
CA SER A 441 1.77 -3.60 20.08
C SER A 441 3.21 -3.15 20.17
N ILE A 442 4.08 -4.12 20.42
CA ILE A 442 5.53 -4.00 20.30
C ILE A 442 5.98 -5.07 19.30
N THR A 443 6.80 -4.66 18.34
CA THR A 443 7.38 -5.57 17.36
C THR A 443 8.89 -5.40 17.36
N PHE A 444 9.59 -6.49 17.45
CA PHE A 444 11.03 -6.56 17.32
C PHE A 444 11.40 -7.42 16.12
N GLU A 445 12.28 -6.90 15.28
CA GLU A 445 12.78 -7.61 14.12
C GLU A 445 14.29 -7.82 14.26
N LYS A 446 14.78 -8.94 13.75
CA LYS A 446 16.19 -9.19 13.49
C LYS A 446 16.35 -9.64 12.07
N ASP A 447 16.90 -8.78 11.26
CA ASP A 447 17.11 -9.00 9.84
C ASP A 447 18.61 -8.95 9.53
N GLU A 448 19.13 -10.07 9.06
CA GLU A 448 20.54 -10.25 8.80
C GLU A 448 20.76 -10.66 7.35
N ILE A 449 21.53 -9.89 6.62
CA ILE A 449 21.95 -10.18 5.25
C ILE A 449 23.44 -10.49 5.28
N ASN A 450 23.80 -11.69 4.82
CA ASN A 450 25.18 -12.11 4.69
C ASN A 450 25.49 -12.40 3.21
N ARG A 451 26.51 -11.74 2.70
CA ARG A 451 27.01 -11.93 1.35
C ARG A 451 28.48 -12.31 1.41
N TRP A 452 28.85 -13.26 0.62
CA TRP A 452 30.22 -13.63 0.36
C TRP A 452 30.47 -13.59 -1.15
N ARG A 453 31.63 -13.12 -1.54
CA ARG A 453 32.03 -13.04 -2.94
C ARG A 453 33.51 -13.33 -3.10
N HIS A 454 33.84 -14.17 -4.06
CA HIS A 454 35.21 -14.26 -4.56
C HIS A 454 35.47 -13.11 -5.57
N VAL A 455 36.27 -12.14 -5.15
CA VAL A 455 36.63 -11.00 -5.99
C VAL A 455 37.86 -11.39 -6.80
N SER A 456 37.76 -11.32 -8.15
CA SER A 456 38.88 -11.56 -9.07
C SER A 456 39.12 -10.31 -9.90
N LEU A 457 40.21 -9.64 -9.63
CA LEU A 457 40.70 -8.46 -10.35
C LEU A 457 41.80 -8.90 -11.31
N GLY A 458 41.97 -8.21 -12.41
CA GLY A 458 43.06 -8.54 -13.37
C GLY A 458 44.47 -8.29 -12.81
N LYS A 459 44.56 -7.44 -11.77
CA LYS A 459 45.82 -7.07 -11.09
C LYS A 459 45.56 -6.53 -9.72
N SER A 460 46.58 -6.47 -8.87
CA SER A 460 46.54 -5.75 -7.60
C SER A 460 46.08 -4.31 -7.81
N THR A 461 45.17 -3.83 -6.95
CA THR A 461 44.49 -2.56 -7.16
C THR A 461 44.60 -1.69 -5.90
N PRO A 462 44.83 -0.40 -6.02
CA PRO A 462 44.79 0.52 -4.90
C PRO A 462 43.36 0.80 -4.52
N VAL A 463 43.06 0.78 -3.21
CA VAL A 463 41.76 1.16 -2.62
C VAL A 463 41.99 2.02 -1.39
N SER A 464 41.05 2.89 -1.08
CA SER A 464 41.03 3.58 0.19
C SER A 464 40.34 2.74 1.25
N THR A 465 40.93 2.69 2.43
CA THR A 465 40.36 2.08 3.65
C THR A 465 39.88 3.12 4.66
N SER A 466 40.08 4.42 4.37
CA SER A 466 39.78 5.51 5.30
C SER A 466 38.27 5.70 5.50
N LEU A 467 37.89 5.96 6.74
CA LEU A 467 36.55 6.38 7.13
C LEU A 467 36.43 7.90 7.24
N GLU A 468 37.55 8.59 7.24
CA GLU A 468 37.64 10.04 7.37
C GLU A 468 37.97 10.68 6.03
N PRO A 469 37.34 11.82 5.70
CA PRO A 469 37.71 12.62 4.54
C PRO A 469 39.16 13.13 4.64
N GLY A 470 39.82 13.26 3.51
CA GLY A 470 41.17 13.78 3.44
C GLY A 470 42.07 13.02 2.47
N GLU A 471 43.35 13.39 2.50
CA GLU A 471 44.39 12.74 1.67
C GLU A 471 44.96 11.53 2.41
N HIS A 472 44.89 10.36 1.82
CA HIS A 472 45.35 9.09 2.42
C HIS A 472 46.12 8.26 1.40
N ASP A 473 47.14 7.57 1.89
CA ASP A 473 47.81 6.57 1.07
C ASP A 473 46.92 5.34 0.89
N ALA A 474 46.78 4.86 -0.34
CA ALA A 474 45.94 3.73 -0.67
C ALA A 474 46.57 2.41 -0.20
N LEU A 475 45.71 1.50 0.22
CA LEU A 475 46.07 0.11 0.44
C LEU A 475 46.05 -0.61 -0.93
N ILE A 476 47.08 -1.40 -1.20
CA ILE A 476 47.17 -2.22 -2.37
C ILE A 476 46.58 -3.59 -2.05
N ILE A 477 45.42 -3.86 -2.58
CA ILE A 477 44.75 -5.17 -2.39
C ILE A 477 45.21 -6.20 -3.44
N PRO A 478 45.25 -7.50 -3.08
CA PRO A 478 45.65 -8.55 -4.02
C PRO A 478 44.65 -8.68 -5.18
N ALA A 479 45.13 -9.25 -6.29
CA ALA A 479 44.31 -9.47 -7.49
C ALA A 479 43.12 -10.44 -7.23
N LYS A 480 43.25 -11.32 -6.25
CA LYS A 480 42.19 -12.27 -5.85
C LYS A 480 42.05 -12.30 -4.32
N TYR A 481 40.85 -12.22 -3.84
CA TYR A 481 40.53 -12.31 -2.41
C TYR A 481 39.04 -12.64 -2.20
N ASP A 482 38.73 -13.10 -1.01
CA ASP A 482 37.36 -13.31 -0.57
C ASP A 482 36.88 -12.09 0.22
N ALA A 483 35.71 -11.57 -0.18
CA ALA A 483 35.06 -10.45 0.48
C ALA A 483 33.77 -10.92 1.17
N THR A 484 33.50 -10.35 2.33
CA THR A 484 32.23 -10.55 3.07
C THR A 484 31.58 -9.22 3.34
N LEU A 485 30.27 -9.16 3.16
CA LEU A 485 29.43 -8.03 3.52
C LEU A 485 28.29 -8.55 4.39
N ARG A 486 28.14 -7.99 5.57
CA ARG A 486 27.04 -8.27 6.49
C ARG A 486 26.24 -6.99 6.73
N VAL A 487 24.91 -7.09 6.65
CA VAL A 487 24.00 -6.04 7.08
C VAL A 487 23.19 -6.59 8.25
N ASP A 488 23.35 -5.99 9.43
CA ASP A 488 22.68 -6.40 10.68
C ASP A 488 21.66 -5.32 11.06
N GLY A 489 20.40 -5.57 10.75
CA GLY A 489 19.27 -4.74 11.11
C GLY A 489 18.53 -5.29 12.32
N GLN A 490 18.13 -4.41 13.24
CA GLN A 490 17.30 -4.74 14.40
C GLN A 490 16.19 -3.69 14.57
N PRO A 491 15.22 -3.63 13.65
CA PRO A 491 14.08 -2.75 13.75
C PRO A 491 13.25 -3.04 14.99
N PHE A 492 12.75 -1.97 15.59
CA PHE A 492 11.81 -1.99 16.71
C PHE A 492 10.66 -1.03 16.41
N TYR A 493 9.44 -1.50 16.61
CA TYR A 493 8.21 -0.75 16.38
C TYR A 493 7.34 -0.76 17.63
N GLY A 494 6.99 0.42 18.11
CA GLY A 494 5.97 0.63 19.13
C GLY A 494 4.70 1.19 18.50
N PHE A 495 3.54 0.71 18.93
CA PHE A 495 2.25 1.22 18.49
C PHE A 495 1.26 1.24 19.65
N ALA A 496 0.50 2.32 19.76
CA ALA A 496 -0.66 2.40 20.63
C ALA A 496 -1.74 3.27 19.99
N SER A 497 -2.99 2.85 20.09
CA SER A 497 -4.13 3.65 19.66
C SER A 497 -5.31 3.50 20.62
N THR A 498 -6.14 4.54 20.67
CA THR A 498 -7.40 4.49 21.41
C THR A 498 -8.45 5.31 20.69
N SER A 499 -9.70 4.86 20.74
CA SER A 499 -10.84 5.63 20.23
C SER A 499 -12.11 5.39 21.02
N ALA A 500 -12.93 6.43 21.09
CA ALA A 500 -14.25 6.38 21.73
C ALA A 500 -15.32 6.82 20.72
N LEU A 501 -16.44 6.10 20.70
CA LEU A 501 -17.61 6.38 19.88
C LEU A 501 -18.76 6.87 20.78
N PHE A 502 -19.30 8.01 20.40
CA PHE A 502 -20.49 8.60 21.01
C PHE A 502 -21.59 8.66 19.96
N ALA A 503 -22.83 8.34 20.34
CA ALA A 503 -23.94 8.42 19.41
C ALA A 503 -25.20 9.00 20.07
N LYS A 504 -25.86 9.92 19.38
CA LYS A 504 -27.11 10.54 19.80
C LYS A 504 -27.98 10.89 18.58
N GLY A 505 -29.15 10.27 18.48
CA GLY A 505 -30.03 10.52 17.34
C GLY A 505 -29.39 10.13 16.00
N ILE A 506 -29.23 11.11 15.10
CA ILE A 506 -28.65 10.94 13.76
C ILE A 506 -27.12 11.01 13.75
N SER A 507 -26.51 11.43 14.85
CA SER A 507 -25.08 11.76 14.98
C SER A 507 -24.31 10.62 15.65
N ARG A 508 -23.16 10.27 15.09
CA ARG A 508 -22.18 9.33 15.64
C ARG A 508 -20.80 9.95 15.54
N LEU A 509 -20.27 10.40 16.68
CA LEU A 509 -18.95 11.01 16.77
C LEU A 509 -17.94 9.99 17.29
N GLN A 510 -16.92 9.69 16.49
CA GLN A 510 -15.75 8.92 16.92
C GLN A 510 -14.55 9.85 17.07
N VAL A 511 -13.90 9.80 18.22
CA VAL A 511 -12.66 10.54 18.49
C VAL A 511 -11.58 9.57 18.94
N GLY A 512 -10.35 9.85 18.61
CA GLY A 512 -9.26 8.99 19.03
C GLY A 512 -7.88 9.59 18.82
N ALA A 513 -6.89 8.83 19.30
CA ALA A 513 -5.47 9.16 19.19
C ALA A 513 -4.66 7.91 18.85
N GLU A 514 -3.51 8.11 18.21
CA GLU A 514 -2.58 7.07 17.82
C GLU A 514 -1.14 7.54 18.03
N TRP A 515 -0.29 6.65 18.50
CA TRP A 515 1.14 6.83 18.62
C TRP A 515 1.88 5.66 17.95
N ASN A 516 2.94 5.99 17.20
CA ASN A 516 3.86 5.04 16.60
C ASN A 516 5.30 5.46 16.96
N MET A 517 6.18 4.47 17.11
CA MET A 517 7.60 4.65 17.33
C MET A 517 8.38 3.72 16.40
N ASP A 518 9.42 4.25 15.77
CA ASP A 518 10.31 3.54 14.85
C ASP A 518 11.75 3.74 15.29
N LYS A 519 12.51 2.64 15.44
CA LYS A 519 13.94 2.65 15.81
C LYS A 519 14.64 1.44 15.22
N ASN A 520 15.90 1.57 14.81
CA ASN A 520 16.76 0.44 14.47
C ASN A 520 17.92 0.35 15.44
N TYR A 521 18.08 -0.80 16.11
CA TYR A 521 19.15 -1.08 17.07
C TYR A 521 20.31 -1.89 16.47
N GLY A 522 20.27 -2.14 15.16
CA GLY A 522 21.23 -2.97 14.46
C GLY A 522 22.64 -2.37 14.41
N ARG A 523 23.61 -3.24 14.20
CA ARG A 523 25.01 -2.83 13.97
C ARG A 523 25.23 -2.31 12.56
N GLY A 524 24.23 -2.47 11.67
CA GLY A 524 24.21 -1.94 10.32
C GLY A 524 25.15 -2.65 9.36
N THR A 525 25.74 -1.87 8.45
CA THR A 525 26.64 -2.39 7.40
C THR A 525 28.01 -2.65 7.96
N ILE A 526 28.49 -3.90 7.79
CA ILE A 526 29.77 -4.39 8.33
C ILE A 526 30.53 -5.10 7.22
N PHE A 527 31.75 -4.67 6.95
CA PHE A 527 32.69 -5.36 6.06
C PHE A 527 34.12 -4.91 6.36
N ASP A 528 35.08 -5.70 5.88
CA ASP A 528 36.50 -5.36 5.95
C ASP A 528 36.86 -4.39 4.80
N THR A 529 37.19 -3.14 5.16
CA THR A 529 37.55 -2.11 4.19
C THR A 529 38.84 -2.44 3.42
N SER A 530 39.69 -3.32 3.97
CA SER A 530 40.88 -3.83 3.27
C SER A 530 40.59 -4.94 2.26
N ARG A 531 39.35 -5.49 2.30
CA ARG A 531 38.85 -6.50 1.35
C ARG A 531 37.43 -6.12 0.89
N PRO A 532 37.29 -4.99 0.20
CA PRO A 532 35.99 -4.46 -0.17
C PRO A 532 35.24 -5.40 -1.09
N PHE A 533 33.95 -5.44 -0.98
CA PHE A 533 33.08 -6.24 -1.84
C PHE A 533 33.15 -5.83 -3.33
N SER A 534 33.50 -4.58 -3.57
CA SER A 534 33.85 -3.99 -4.85
C SER A 534 34.87 -2.89 -4.66
N THR A 535 35.81 -2.74 -5.60
CA THR A 535 36.83 -1.67 -5.57
C THR A 535 36.23 -0.26 -5.72
N SER A 536 34.99 -0.16 -6.17
CA SER A 536 34.24 1.09 -6.36
C SER A 536 33.13 1.29 -5.30
N MET A 537 33.26 0.69 -4.12
CA MET A 537 32.25 0.83 -3.07
C MET A 537 32.17 2.27 -2.55
N GLY A 538 31.08 2.95 -2.82
CA GLY A 538 30.76 4.29 -2.28
C GLY A 538 30.21 4.27 -0.86
N VAL A 539 30.12 3.12 -0.19
CA VAL A 539 29.66 2.98 1.19
C VAL A 539 30.80 2.57 2.11
N ARG A 540 30.66 2.87 3.39
CA ARG A 540 31.56 2.43 4.48
C ARG A 540 30.74 1.75 5.58
N PRO A 541 31.36 1.01 6.51
CA PRO A 541 30.67 0.47 7.68
C PRO A 541 29.91 1.56 8.43
N ARG A 542 28.64 1.31 8.75
CA ARG A 542 27.77 2.27 9.44
C ARG A 542 26.85 1.54 10.44
N PRO A 543 26.89 1.89 11.73
CA PRO A 543 25.97 1.36 12.72
C PRO A 543 24.59 2.05 12.61
N TYR A 544 23.49 1.27 12.74
CA TYR A 544 22.12 1.81 12.71
C TYR A 544 21.64 2.27 14.09
N ASN A 545 22.22 1.72 15.17
CA ASN A 545 21.81 2.03 16.54
C ASN A 545 22.06 3.49 16.96
N VAL A 546 22.94 4.21 16.26
CA VAL A 546 23.19 5.65 16.50
C VAL A 546 22.11 6.55 15.92
N ILE A 547 21.30 6.07 14.97
CA ILE A 547 20.21 6.83 14.36
C ILE A 547 19.11 7.04 15.41
N PRO A 548 18.57 8.26 15.59
CA PRO A 548 17.57 8.54 16.61
C PRO A 548 16.25 7.77 16.35
N ALA A 549 15.45 7.60 17.39
CA ALA A 549 14.10 7.07 17.24
C ALA A 549 13.18 8.17 16.69
N THR A 550 12.29 7.81 15.79
CA THR A 550 11.22 8.69 15.32
C THR A 550 9.88 8.31 15.94
N HIS A 551 9.06 9.30 16.25
CA HIS A 551 7.72 9.11 16.81
C HIS A 551 6.69 9.81 15.94
N ARG A 552 5.53 9.20 15.79
CA ARG A 552 4.38 9.82 15.12
C ARG A 552 3.22 9.88 16.09
N PHE A 553 2.66 11.05 16.27
CA PHE A 553 1.47 11.31 17.07
C PHE A 553 0.33 11.74 16.17
N SER A 554 -0.85 11.20 16.43
CA SER A 554 -2.04 11.55 15.66
C SER A 554 -3.25 11.67 16.56
N ALA A 555 -4.14 12.60 16.20
CA ALA A 555 -5.47 12.71 16.79
C ALA A 555 -6.50 12.83 15.66
N PHE A 556 -7.68 12.27 15.88
CA PHE A 556 -8.74 12.32 14.86
C PHE A 556 -10.12 12.48 15.49
N ALA A 557 -11.02 13.05 14.70
CA ALA A 557 -12.45 13.11 14.97
C ALA A 557 -13.21 12.80 13.67
N GLU A 558 -14.18 11.91 13.74
CA GLU A 558 -15.04 11.52 12.62
C GLU A 558 -16.50 11.55 13.04
N GLU A 559 -17.30 12.35 12.37
CA GLU A 559 -18.73 12.46 12.55
C GLU A 559 -19.46 11.75 11.43
N THR A 560 -20.37 10.84 11.78
CA THR A 560 -21.29 10.20 10.84
C THR A 560 -22.69 10.68 11.09
N LEU A 561 -23.29 11.34 10.11
CA LEU A 561 -24.64 11.82 10.10
C LEU A 561 -25.50 10.91 9.21
N SER A 562 -26.50 10.27 9.79
CA SER A 562 -27.45 9.42 9.07
C SER A 562 -28.86 9.98 9.19
N LYS A 563 -29.45 10.43 8.05
CA LYS A 563 -30.76 11.11 8.06
C LYS A 563 -31.62 10.70 6.88
N GLU A 564 -32.91 10.51 7.15
CA GLU A 564 -33.92 10.40 6.12
C GLU A 564 -34.41 11.79 5.71
N ILE A 565 -34.44 12.05 4.40
CA ILE A 565 -34.91 13.29 3.77
C ILE A 565 -35.98 12.92 2.77
N GLY A 566 -37.25 12.97 3.21
CA GLY A 566 -38.37 12.49 2.42
C GLY A 566 -38.26 10.97 2.16
N LYS A 567 -38.11 10.55 0.91
CA LYS A 567 -37.91 9.14 0.52
C LYS A 567 -36.45 8.77 0.31
N LEU A 568 -35.53 9.70 0.53
CA LEU A 568 -34.09 9.52 0.38
C LEU A 568 -33.46 9.24 1.75
N PHE A 569 -32.44 8.39 1.81
CA PHE A 569 -31.62 8.21 3.01
C PHE A 569 -30.20 8.68 2.75
N LEU A 570 -29.74 9.62 3.57
CA LEU A 570 -28.45 10.24 3.50
C LEU A 570 -27.54 9.73 4.61
N ASP A 571 -26.36 9.21 4.24
CA ASP A 571 -25.23 9.02 5.15
C ASP A 571 -24.13 9.99 4.77
N TRP A 572 -23.67 10.78 5.71
CA TRP A 572 -22.58 11.71 5.51
C TRP A 572 -21.52 11.53 6.60
N VAL A 573 -20.30 11.19 6.18
CA VAL A 573 -19.15 11.00 7.06
C VAL A 573 -18.20 12.17 6.85
N LEU A 574 -17.90 12.89 7.92
CA LEU A 574 -16.99 14.01 7.97
C LEU A 574 -15.87 13.70 8.96
N GLY A 575 -14.63 13.80 8.55
CA GLY A 575 -13.51 13.50 9.42
C GLY A 575 -12.36 14.49 9.26
N LEU A 576 -11.64 14.67 10.35
CA LEU A 576 -10.38 15.40 10.39
C LEU A 576 -9.35 14.61 11.19
N ARG A 577 -8.20 14.40 10.62
CA ARG A 577 -7.03 13.83 11.30
C ARG A 577 -5.90 14.84 11.31
N ALA A 578 -5.24 15.00 12.44
CA ALA A 578 -4.01 15.75 12.62
C ALA A 578 -2.88 14.77 12.95
N GLU A 579 -1.77 14.86 12.23
CA GLU A 579 -0.60 13.99 12.40
C GLU A 579 0.67 14.83 12.49
N MET A 580 1.62 14.37 13.31
CA MET A 580 2.91 15.03 13.50
C MET A 580 3.99 13.99 13.76
N MET A 581 5.16 14.15 13.13
CA MET A 581 6.36 13.37 13.39
C MET A 581 7.30 14.15 14.31
N THR A 582 8.00 13.46 15.19
CA THR A 582 9.02 14.03 16.09
C THR A 582 10.21 13.09 16.21
N GLY A 583 11.37 13.63 16.64
CA GLY A 583 12.58 12.84 16.89
C GLY A 583 13.50 12.70 15.68
N ALA A 584 13.14 13.23 14.53
CA ALA A 584 14.05 13.28 13.38
C ALA A 584 15.18 14.31 13.57
N GLY A 585 14.91 15.39 14.28
CA GLY A 585 15.83 16.51 14.50
C GLY A 585 15.22 17.82 13.98
N LYS A 586 15.52 18.92 14.67
CA LYS A 586 14.95 20.24 14.37
C LYS A 586 15.33 20.78 12.98
N GLU A 587 16.39 20.26 12.40
CA GLU A 587 16.89 20.58 11.07
C GLU A 587 15.92 20.08 9.98
N PHE A 588 15.19 18.99 10.25
CA PHE A 588 14.25 18.45 9.28
C PHE A 588 12.95 19.25 9.25
N LEU A 589 12.55 19.67 8.07
CA LEU A 589 11.29 20.38 7.84
C LEU A 589 10.04 19.57 8.25
N VAL A 590 10.12 18.23 8.23
CA VAL A 590 9.02 17.35 8.62
C VAL A 590 8.88 17.22 10.14
N ASP A 591 9.96 17.49 10.91
CA ASP A 591 9.94 17.34 12.37
C ASP A 591 9.06 18.42 13.01
N MET A 592 8.26 18.02 13.99
CA MET A 592 7.30 18.88 14.72
C MET A 592 6.29 19.63 13.83
N LYS A 593 6.18 19.32 12.55
CA LYS A 593 5.22 19.94 11.63
C LYS A 593 3.89 19.19 11.65
N PRO A 594 2.77 19.86 11.95
CA PRO A 594 1.46 19.24 11.89
C PRO A 594 0.96 19.13 10.43
N TYR A 595 0.36 17.98 10.09
CA TYR A 595 -0.33 17.72 8.83
C TYR A 595 -1.80 17.45 9.12
N LEU A 596 -2.69 18.06 8.35
CA LEU A 596 -4.13 17.93 8.51
C LEU A 596 -4.72 17.20 7.31
N ASP A 597 -5.49 16.14 7.58
CA ASP A 597 -6.13 15.28 6.60
C ASP A 597 -7.66 15.34 6.74
N PRO A 598 -8.32 16.37 6.14
CA PRO A 598 -9.78 16.38 6.07
C PRO A 598 -10.28 15.34 5.08
N ARG A 599 -11.38 14.64 5.44
CA ARG A 599 -12.04 13.64 4.60
C ARG A 599 -13.55 13.78 4.71
N SER A 600 -14.26 13.63 3.59
CA SER A 600 -15.71 13.69 3.53
C SER A 600 -16.22 12.64 2.56
N ASN A 601 -17.10 11.77 3.03
CA ASN A 601 -17.77 10.75 2.23
C ASN A 601 -19.28 10.89 2.38
N LEU A 602 -20.01 10.80 1.27
CA LEU A 602 -21.45 10.94 1.20
C LEU A 602 -22.08 9.74 0.49
N ARG A 603 -23.15 9.19 1.02
CA ARG A 603 -23.97 8.19 0.34
C ARG A 603 -25.44 8.61 0.36
N LEU A 604 -26.08 8.54 -0.78
CA LEU A 604 -27.49 8.78 -0.99
C LEU A 604 -28.16 7.49 -1.44
N LYS A 605 -28.99 6.87 -0.59
CA LYS A 605 -29.86 5.75 -0.99
C LYS A 605 -31.13 6.32 -1.60
N LEU A 606 -31.44 5.86 -2.81
CA LEU A 606 -32.63 6.27 -3.54
C LEU A 606 -33.85 5.45 -3.09
N PRO A 607 -35.07 5.95 -3.32
CA PRO A 607 -36.28 5.18 -3.07
C PRO A 607 -36.24 3.86 -3.86
N MET A 608 -36.71 2.80 -3.23
CA MET A 608 -36.88 1.52 -3.92
C MET A 608 -37.87 1.67 -5.07
N MET A 609 -37.46 1.18 -6.24
CA MET A 609 -38.28 1.19 -7.45
C MET A 609 -38.75 -0.23 -7.77
N PRO A 610 -40.08 -0.47 -7.90
CA PRO A 610 -40.57 -1.77 -8.33
C PRO A 610 -40.19 -2.02 -9.80
N LEU A 611 -39.52 -3.13 -10.06
CA LEU A 611 -39.08 -3.55 -11.39
C LEU A 611 -39.28 -5.06 -11.55
N GLY A 612 -40.15 -5.49 -12.48
CA GLY A 612 -40.37 -6.92 -12.78
C GLY A 612 -40.80 -7.77 -11.58
N GLY A 613 -41.62 -7.23 -10.67
CA GLY A 613 -42.11 -7.92 -9.47
C GLY A 613 -41.13 -7.94 -8.29
N TYR A 614 -39.96 -7.32 -8.43
CA TYR A 614 -38.94 -7.16 -7.39
C TYR A 614 -38.60 -5.69 -7.18
N ASN A 615 -38.01 -5.34 -6.03
CA ASN A 615 -37.54 -4.00 -5.77
C ASN A 615 -36.11 -3.82 -6.28
N LEU A 616 -35.88 -2.74 -7.03
CA LEU A 616 -34.55 -2.24 -7.35
C LEU A 616 -34.11 -1.28 -6.24
N GLU A 617 -33.02 -1.62 -5.56
CA GLU A 617 -32.37 -0.80 -4.57
C GLU A 617 -31.14 -0.13 -5.20
N THR A 618 -31.07 1.20 -5.13
CA THR A 618 -29.99 1.95 -5.73
C THR A 618 -29.42 2.95 -4.73
N SER A 619 -28.09 3.07 -4.71
CA SER A 619 -27.41 4.13 -3.96
C SER A 619 -26.32 4.76 -4.79
N VAL A 620 -26.13 6.06 -4.61
CA VAL A 620 -25.02 6.83 -5.15
C VAL A 620 -24.16 7.27 -4.00
N TYR A 621 -22.86 7.14 -4.14
CA TYR A 621 -21.91 7.60 -3.14
C TYR A 621 -20.78 8.40 -3.79
N GLY A 622 -20.08 9.18 -2.98
CA GLY A 622 -18.90 9.90 -3.42
C GLY A 622 -18.17 10.52 -2.25
N GLY A 623 -16.94 10.88 -2.46
CA GLY A 623 -16.12 11.45 -1.42
C GLY A 623 -14.93 12.22 -1.95
N ILE A 624 -14.34 13.00 -1.05
CA ILE A 624 -13.07 13.71 -1.25
C ILE A 624 -12.27 13.65 0.05
N GLY A 625 -10.95 13.44 -0.07
CA GLY A 625 -10.10 13.41 1.11
C GLY A 625 -8.64 13.66 0.80
N ARG A 626 -7.95 14.24 1.76
CA ARG A 626 -6.50 14.35 1.78
C ARG A 626 -5.93 13.22 2.62
N HIS A 627 -4.80 12.68 2.18
CA HIS A 627 -4.09 11.59 2.83
C HIS A 627 -2.61 11.90 2.86
N THR A 628 -1.96 11.60 3.99
CA THR A 628 -0.55 11.90 4.23
C THR A 628 0.24 10.63 4.56
N LYS A 629 1.47 10.49 4.02
CA LYS A 629 2.46 9.45 4.38
C LYS A 629 3.76 10.12 4.80
N PHE A 630 4.27 9.77 5.97
CA PHE A 630 5.56 10.26 6.45
C PHE A 630 6.73 9.54 5.79
N PRO A 631 7.91 10.20 5.69
CA PRO A 631 9.11 9.54 5.19
C PRO A 631 9.57 8.45 6.15
N THR A 632 10.15 7.38 5.60
CA THR A 632 10.77 6.29 6.36
C THR A 632 12.11 6.71 6.95
N MET A 633 12.64 5.95 7.90
CA MET A 633 13.97 6.24 8.49
C MET A 633 15.09 6.22 7.44
N ASP A 634 15.01 5.35 6.43
CA ASP A 634 15.98 5.31 5.34
C ASP A 634 15.99 6.61 4.51
N MET A 635 14.82 7.21 4.30
CA MET A 635 14.70 8.49 3.59
C MET A 635 15.19 9.67 4.39
N LEU A 636 15.02 9.64 5.72
CA LEU A 636 15.47 10.70 6.62
C LEU A 636 16.96 10.61 6.90
N PHE A 637 17.49 9.40 7.05
CA PHE A 637 18.87 9.13 7.48
C PHE A 637 19.59 8.22 6.47
N PRO A 638 19.76 8.65 5.22
CA PRO A 638 20.45 7.86 4.21
C PRO A 638 21.91 7.61 4.59
N ASP A 639 22.51 6.57 3.97
CA ASP A 639 23.94 6.30 4.14
C ASP A 639 24.78 7.42 3.53
N PRO A 640 25.82 7.92 4.23
CA PRO A 640 26.80 8.80 3.63
C PRO A 640 27.49 8.13 2.43
N LEU A 641 27.73 8.88 1.39
CA LEU A 641 28.44 8.41 0.20
C LEU A 641 29.91 8.83 0.27
N TYR A 642 30.78 7.87 -0.02
CA TYR A 642 32.22 8.09 -0.07
C TYR A 642 32.69 7.93 -1.53
N GLY A 643 33.64 8.78 -1.90
CA GLY A 643 34.33 8.63 -3.16
C GLY A 643 35.83 8.80 -2.95
N ASP A 644 36.61 8.07 -3.75
CA ASP A 644 38.06 8.04 -3.67
C ASP A 644 38.65 8.53 -5.00
N ILE A 645 39.41 9.63 -4.98
CA ILE A 645 40.05 10.20 -6.16
C ILE A 645 41.55 9.96 -6.09
N THR A 646 42.11 9.25 -7.04
CA THR A 646 43.57 9.07 -7.10
C THR A 646 44.23 10.41 -7.41
N GLN A 647 45.07 10.90 -6.46
CA GLN A 647 45.83 12.13 -6.58
C GLN A 647 47.23 11.88 -7.09
N PHE A 648 47.86 10.79 -6.66
CA PHE A 648 49.18 10.38 -7.04
C PHE A 648 49.23 8.87 -7.32
N ASN A 649 49.87 8.44 -8.38
CA ASN A 649 50.04 7.03 -8.68
C ASN A 649 51.45 6.80 -9.27
N TYR A 650 52.34 6.37 -8.39
CA TYR A 650 53.71 5.99 -8.73
C TYR A 650 53.90 4.49 -8.53
N TRP A 651 54.04 3.75 -9.61
CA TRP A 651 53.98 2.29 -9.60
C TRP A 651 55.16 1.66 -10.35
N PRO A 652 56.40 1.79 -9.80
CA PRO A 652 57.60 1.15 -10.33
C PRO A 652 57.60 -0.37 -10.11
N VAL A 653 58.58 -1.07 -10.68
CA VAL A 653 58.77 -2.50 -10.47
C VAL A 653 59.11 -2.80 -9.03
N GLU A 654 59.94 -1.98 -8.42
CA GLU A 654 60.37 -2.08 -7.02
C GLU A 654 59.20 -1.76 -6.08
N GLU A 655 58.76 -2.77 -5.36
CA GLU A 655 57.56 -2.65 -4.51
C GLU A 655 57.73 -1.66 -3.34
N ASN A 656 58.91 -1.56 -2.75
CA ASN A 656 59.22 -0.64 -1.68
C ASN A 656 59.18 0.85 -2.08
N LEU A 657 59.17 1.15 -3.38
CA LEU A 657 59.10 2.52 -3.89
C LEU A 657 57.68 2.90 -4.34
N ARG A 658 56.72 1.96 -4.35
CA ARG A 658 55.35 2.20 -4.79
C ARG A 658 54.58 3.10 -3.81
N ARG A 659 53.90 4.09 -4.35
CA ARG A 659 52.99 4.94 -3.58
C ARG A 659 51.79 5.30 -4.45
N VAL A 660 50.60 5.10 -3.89
CA VAL A 660 49.36 5.63 -4.44
C VAL A 660 48.68 6.43 -3.36
N ASN A 661 48.40 7.70 -3.64
CA ASN A 661 47.71 8.58 -2.70
C ASN A 661 46.34 8.94 -3.27
N MET A 662 45.33 8.98 -2.40
CA MET A 662 43.93 9.22 -2.75
C MET A 662 43.36 10.33 -1.87
N LEU A 663 42.54 11.18 -2.47
CA LEU A 663 41.61 12.04 -1.75
C LEU A 663 40.33 11.24 -1.47
N VAL A 664 40.02 11.05 -0.21
CA VAL A 664 38.71 10.54 0.24
C VAL A 664 37.78 11.73 0.48
N TYR A 665 36.65 11.76 -0.20
CA TYR A 665 35.58 12.75 0.07
C TYR A 665 34.32 12.05 0.55
N LYS A 666 33.54 12.74 1.37
CA LYS A 666 32.29 12.26 1.93
C LYS A 666 31.15 13.21 1.57
N VAL A 667 30.07 12.67 1.04
CA VAL A 667 28.84 13.41 0.76
C VAL A 667 27.76 12.94 1.72
N ASP A 668 27.09 13.88 2.38
CA ASP A 668 25.89 13.61 3.16
C ASP A 668 24.68 13.86 2.24
N PRO A 669 23.95 12.80 1.83
CA PRO A 669 22.79 12.93 0.96
C PRO A 669 21.48 13.25 1.71
N THR A 670 21.56 13.67 2.96
CA THR A 670 20.39 14.01 3.80
C THR A 670 19.65 15.21 3.22
N ASN A 671 18.36 15.04 2.97
CA ASN A 671 17.48 16.13 2.56
C ASN A 671 16.71 16.71 3.76
N TRP A 672 17.22 17.78 4.33
CA TRP A 672 16.61 18.48 5.46
C TRP A 672 15.24 19.09 5.13
N ASN A 673 14.94 19.34 3.84
CA ASN A 673 13.68 19.90 3.34
C ASN A 673 12.61 18.83 3.05
N LEU A 674 12.87 17.58 3.40
CA LEU A 674 11.94 16.50 3.17
C LEU A 674 10.63 16.72 3.95
N ARG A 675 9.51 16.53 3.28
CA ARG A 675 8.15 16.70 3.81
C ARG A 675 7.38 15.39 3.70
N ALA A 676 6.30 15.27 4.47
CA ALA A 676 5.40 14.15 4.27
C ALA A 676 4.73 14.23 2.88
N ALA A 677 4.60 13.07 2.23
CA ALA A 677 3.91 12.95 0.96
C ALA A 677 2.40 13.14 1.14
N SER A 678 1.75 13.83 0.22
CA SER A 678 0.31 14.13 0.29
C SER A 678 -0.39 13.73 -1.00
N ASN A 679 -1.53 13.04 -0.86
CA ASN A 679 -2.40 12.65 -1.95
C ASN A 679 -3.82 13.18 -1.71
N VAL A 680 -4.41 13.83 -2.70
CA VAL A 680 -5.82 14.23 -2.71
C VAL A 680 -6.57 13.25 -3.60
N LYS A 681 -7.58 12.60 -3.02
CA LYS A 681 -8.45 11.64 -3.69
C LYS A 681 -9.87 12.14 -3.76
N TRP A 682 -10.57 11.83 -4.85
CA TRP A 682 -12.00 11.91 -4.90
C TRP A 682 -12.57 10.75 -5.72
N GLU A 683 -13.79 10.36 -5.41
CA GLU A 683 -14.49 9.28 -6.11
C GLU A 683 -16.00 9.53 -6.15
N ILE A 684 -16.65 8.92 -7.11
CA ILE A 684 -18.10 8.83 -7.24
C ILE A 684 -18.46 7.44 -7.72
N GLY A 685 -19.47 6.84 -7.10
CA GLY A 685 -19.90 5.49 -7.47
C GLY A 685 -21.40 5.28 -7.33
N VAL A 686 -21.85 4.18 -7.91
CA VAL A 686 -23.25 3.72 -7.88
C VAL A 686 -23.28 2.24 -7.52
N ASN A 687 -24.23 1.87 -6.64
CA ASN A 687 -24.58 0.48 -6.35
C ASN A 687 -26.04 0.25 -6.71
N ALA A 688 -26.32 -0.92 -7.28
CA ALA A 688 -27.66 -1.34 -7.62
C ALA A 688 -27.87 -2.82 -7.27
N ASP A 689 -28.99 -3.14 -6.63
CA ASP A 689 -29.41 -4.49 -6.27
C ASP A 689 -30.79 -4.77 -6.79
N TRP A 690 -30.94 -5.89 -7.47
CA TRP A 690 -32.21 -6.32 -8.02
C TRP A 690 -32.33 -7.84 -8.03
N ASN A 691 -33.32 -8.40 -7.31
CA ASN A 691 -33.61 -9.83 -7.30
C ASN A 691 -32.40 -10.75 -7.11
N GLY A 692 -31.44 -10.35 -6.23
CA GLY A 692 -30.20 -11.10 -5.97
C GLY A 692 -29.10 -10.90 -7.01
N PHE A 693 -29.29 -10.00 -7.96
CA PHE A 693 -28.24 -9.45 -8.79
C PHE A 693 -27.70 -8.20 -8.15
N SER A 694 -26.39 -8.05 -8.10
CA SER A 694 -25.71 -6.90 -7.54
C SER A 694 -24.77 -6.30 -8.56
N PHE A 695 -24.78 -4.99 -8.67
CA PHE A 695 -23.90 -4.22 -9.54
C PHE A 695 -23.30 -3.05 -8.77
N SER A 696 -22.01 -2.82 -8.94
CA SER A 696 -21.32 -1.64 -8.46
C SER A 696 -20.41 -1.08 -9.54
N MET A 697 -20.28 0.23 -9.59
CA MET A 697 -19.37 0.94 -10.49
C MET A 697 -18.92 2.22 -9.83
N ASP A 698 -17.62 2.51 -9.89
CA ASP A 698 -17.05 3.76 -9.41
C ASP A 698 -16.02 4.34 -10.37
N TYR A 699 -15.97 5.66 -10.40
CA TYR A 699 -14.91 6.45 -11.01
C TYR A 699 -14.12 7.15 -9.91
N PHE A 700 -12.82 7.13 -10.01
CA PHE A 700 -11.93 7.78 -9.05
C PHE A 700 -10.84 8.60 -9.73
N ARG A 701 -10.32 9.59 -8.98
CA ARG A 701 -9.11 10.32 -9.34
C ARG A 701 -8.27 10.61 -8.09
N GLU A 702 -6.98 10.36 -8.19
CA GLU A 702 -5.99 10.57 -7.15
C GLU A 702 -4.86 11.44 -7.69
N ASN A 703 -4.49 12.47 -6.94
CA ASN A 703 -3.42 13.42 -7.32
C ASN A 703 -2.42 13.56 -6.18
N MET A 704 -1.30 12.86 -6.29
CA MET A 704 -0.16 12.97 -5.39
C MET A 704 0.86 13.93 -5.99
N THR A 705 1.17 15.02 -5.31
CA THR A 705 2.06 16.09 -5.81
C THR A 705 3.41 16.15 -5.10
N SER A 706 3.60 15.38 -4.03
CA SER A 706 4.78 15.41 -3.17
C SER A 706 5.25 14.02 -2.75
N GLY A 707 5.08 13.02 -3.63
CA GLY A 707 5.54 11.66 -3.38
C GLY A 707 7.08 11.59 -3.28
N PHE A 708 7.56 10.53 -2.64
CA PHE A 708 8.99 10.32 -2.48
C PHE A 708 9.60 9.76 -3.78
N ARG A 709 10.79 10.23 -4.12
CA ARG A 709 11.64 9.66 -5.16
C ARG A 709 13.10 9.97 -4.91
N TYR A 710 13.99 9.16 -5.48
CA TYR A 710 15.40 9.46 -5.55
C TYR A 710 15.66 10.43 -6.72
N SER A 711 16.39 11.50 -6.43
CA SER A 711 16.87 12.48 -7.40
C SER A 711 18.39 12.50 -7.36
N TYR A 712 19.01 12.90 -8.45
CA TYR A 712 20.46 13.07 -8.53
C TYR A 712 20.83 14.53 -8.41
N ASP A 713 22.00 14.80 -7.85
CA ASP A 713 22.66 16.10 -7.86
C ASP A 713 24.16 15.89 -8.08
N TYR A 714 24.88 16.96 -8.34
CA TYR A 714 26.29 16.91 -8.62
C TYR A 714 27.06 17.82 -7.66
N LEU A 715 28.19 17.30 -7.18
CA LEU A 715 29.15 18.02 -6.36
C LEU A 715 30.46 18.21 -7.13
N SER A 716 30.98 19.43 -7.09
CA SER A 716 32.32 19.74 -7.55
C SER A 716 33.35 19.43 -6.46
N VAL A 717 34.26 18.50 -6.71
CA VAL A 717 35.31 18.10 -5.76
C VAL A 717 36.66 18.53 -6.31
N ALA A 718 37.31 19.48 -5.63
CA ALA A 718 38.64 19.92 -5.95
C ALA A 718 39.69 18.95 -5.34
N TYR A 719 40.72 18.63 -6.09
CA TYR A 719 41.80 17.75 -5.64
C TYR A 719 43.14 18.15 -6.24
N LYS A 720 44.23 17.73 -5.59
CA LYS A 720 45.57 17.88 -6.13
C LYS A 720 45.90 16.71 -7.06
N LYS A 721 46.34 17.00 -8.26
CA LYS A 721 46.83 16.00 -9.20
C LYS A 721 48.34 16.13 -9.27
N TYR A 722 49.05 15.23 -8.59
CA TYR A 722 50.50 15.22 -8.50
C TYR A 722 51.08 14.67 -9.81
N ASP A 723 52.21 15.24 -10.21
CA ASP A 723 52.95 14.80 -11.40
C ASP A 723 53.88 13.62 -11.06
N ALA A 724 53.40 12.41 -11.28
CA ALA A 724 54.19 11.21 -11.03
C ALA A 724 55.41 11.07 -11.98
N ALA A 725 55.41 11.78 -13.12
CA ALA A 725 56.56 11.77 -14.03
C ALA A 725 57.74 12.61 -13.56
N SER A 726 57.52 13.53 -12.63
CA SER A 726 58.57 14.36 -12.02
C SER A 726 59.41 13.60 -10.99
N VAL A 727 59.08 12.37 -10.64
CA VAL A 727 59.78 11.56 -9.66
C VAL A 727 61.15 11.09 -10.19
N ASP A 728 62.24 11.55 -9.60
CA ASP A 728 63.56 11.02 -9.86
C ASP A 728 63.80 9.71 -9.09
N LYS A 729 63.66 8.58 -9.79
CA LYS A 729 63.84 7.25 -9.21
C LYS A 729 65.22 7.04 -8.57
N SER A 730 66.26 7.69 -9.11
CA SER A 730 67.64 7.50 -8.65
C SER A 730 67.89 8.06 -7.23
N SER A 731 67.06 9.00 -6.82
CA SER A 731 67.13 9.63 -5.48
C SER A 731 66.31 8.92 -4.41
N LEU A 732 65.48 7.91 -4.75
CA LEU A 732 64.54 7.29 -3.84
C LEU A 732 65.20 6.17 -3.05
N THR A 733 65.01 6.24 -1.70
CA THR A 733 65.29 5.17 -0.74
C THR A 733 64.03 4.50 -0.20
N GLY A 734 62.85 5.06 -0.52
CA GLY A 734 61.53 4.62 -0.14
C GLY A 734 60.47 5.27 -1.02
N PRO A 735 59.17 5.18 -0.66
CA PRO A 735 58.10 5.79 -1.43
C PRO A 735 58.31 7.31 -1.59
N PRO A 736 57.97 7.92 -2.74
CA PRO A 736 58.12 9.35 -2.98
C PRO A 736 57.46 10.24 -1.92
N ASP A 737 58.09 11.29 -1.45
CA ASP A 737 57.52 12.29 -0.60
C ASP A 737 56.67 13.28 -1.38
N LEU A 738 55.36 13.33 -1.10
CA LEU A 738 54.44 14.21 -1.81
C LEU A 738 54.66 15.69 -1.55
N SER A 739 55.33 16.04 -0.46
CA SER A 739 55.63 17.44 -0.15
C SER A 739 56.56 18.11 -1.17
N VAL A 740 57.35 17.33 -1.90
CA VAL A 740 58.30 17.82 -2.92
C VAL A 740 57.83 17.54 -4.34
N ILE A 741 56.74 16.79 -4.52
CA ILE A 741 56.21 16.51 -5.86
C ILE A 741 55.31 17.66 -6.34
N PRO A 742 55.54 18.22 -7.54
CA PRO A 742 54.69 19.25 -8.09
C PRO A 742 53.32 18.73 -8.39
N TYR A 743 52.31 19.57 -8.18
CA TYR A 743 50.88 19.20 -8.44
C TYR A 743 50.16 20.34 -9.17
N GLN A 744 49.08 19.98 -9.82
CA GLN A 744 48.10 20.89 -10.39
C GLN A 744 46.80 20.70 -9.66
N ASN A 745 46.05 21.77 -9.38
CA ASN A 745 44.69 21.66 -8.90
C ASN A 745 43.77 21.27 -10.06
N ASP A 746 42.98 20.24 -9.85
CA ASP A 746 41.93 19.78 -10.79
C ASP A 746 40.61 19.60 -10.04
N THR A 747 39.52 19.49 -10.76
CA THR A 747 38.20 19.38 -10.21
C THR A 747 37.42 18.30 -10.95
N ILE A 748 36.70 17.48 -10.22
CA ILE A 748 35.82 16.47 -10.77
C ILE A 748 34.39 16.71 -10.34
N LEU A 749 33.45 16.58 -11.27
CA LEU A 749 32.02 16.52 -10.96
C LEU A 749 31.63 15.10 -10.60
N THR A 750 31.09 14.90 -9.42
CA THR A 750 30.60 13.61 -8.94
C THR A 750 29.09 13.66 -8.68
N ALA A 751 28.37 12.63 -9.12
CA ALA A 751 26.95 12.49 -8.88
C ALA A 751 26.70 11.84 -7.51
N TYR A 752 25.66 12.30 -6.84
CA TYR A 752 25.12 11.60 -5.69
C TYR A 752 23.58 11.59 -5.79
N SER A 753 22.95 10.60 -5.14
CA SER A 753 21.49 10.51 -5.10
C SER A 753 20.98 10.80 -3.69
N TYR A 754 19.83 11.44 -3.59
CA TYR A 754 19.18 11.76 -2.35
C TYR A 754 17.66 11.69 -2.49
N THR A 755 16.94 11.52 -1.38
CA THR A 755 15.48 11.44 -1.41
C THR A 755 14.86 12.83 -1.49
N THR A 756 13.88 12.99 -2.38
CA THR A 756 13.11 14.23 -2.56
C THR A 756 11.61 13.97 -2.55
N ASN A 757 10.81 15.05 -2.44
CA ASN A 757 9.37 15.03 -2.70
C ASN A 757 9.04 15.28 -4.19
N GLY A 758 9.90 14.84 -5.09
CA GLY A 758 9.79 15.10 -6.52
C GLY A 758 8.80 14.23 -7.27
N SER A 759 8.29 13.14 -6.69
CA SER A 759 7.34 12.27 -7.37
C SER A 759 5.96 12.92 -7.45
N ARG A 760 5.44 13.08 -8.68
CA ARG A 760 4.06 13.47 -8.96
C ARG A 760 3.36 12.29 -9.62
N THR A 761 2.23 11.87 -9.06
CA THR A 761 1.47 10.74 -9.59
C THR A 761 0.02 11.14 -9.73
N LEU A 762 -0.51 11.01 -10.94
CA LEU A 762 -1.93 11.15 -11.24
C LEU A 762 -2.48 9.77 -11.59
N LYS A 763 -3.49 9.33 -10.85
CA LYS A 763 -4.23 8.10 -11.15
C LYS A 763 -5.68 8.42 -11.36
N GLU A 764 -6.29 7.80 -12.36
CA GLU A 764 -7.74 7.84 -12.58
C GLU A 764 -8.20 6.49 -13.14
N GLY A 765 -9.47 6.18 -12.94
CA GLY A 765 -10.00 4.92 -13.46
C GLY A 765 -11.47 4.70 -13.18
N ILE A 766 -11.97 3.66 -13.81
CA ILE A 766 -13.32 3.12 -13.61
C ILE A 766 -13.18 1.69 -13.14
N GLU A 767 -13.81 1.36 -12.02
CA GLU A 767 -13.92 0.00 -11.52
C GLU A 767 -15.38 -0.43 -11.58
N PHE A 768 -15.65 -1.69 -11.90
CA PHE A 768 -16.99 -2.24 -11.84
C PHE A 768 -16.99 -3.68 -11.37
N SER A 769 -18.09 -4.09 -10.74
CA SER A 769 -18.34 -5.45 -10.30
C SER A 769 -19.83 -5.79 -10.50
N PHE A 770 -20.07 -7.00 -10.98
CA PHE A 770 -21.40 -7.58 -11.14
C PHE A 770 -21.41 -8.97 -10.54
N SER A 771 -22.47 -9.32 -9.79
CA SER A 771 -22.67 -10.65 -9.24
C SER A 771 -24.12 -11.08 -9.44
N SER A 772 -24.33 -12.28 -9.99
CA SER A 772 -25.65 -12.87 -10.10
C SER A 772 -26.04 -13.63 -8.83
N LYS A 773 -27.36 -13.83 -8.63
CA LYS A 773 -27.80 -14.96 -7.81
C LYS A 773 -27.40 -16.28 -8.49
N ARG A 774 -27.36 -17.37 -7.72
CA ARG A 774 -27.15 -18.69 -8.30
C ARG A 774 -28.30 -19.06 -9.26
N ILE A 775 -27.97 -19.35 -10.51
CA ILE A 775 -28.91 -19.77 -11.56
C ILE A 775 -29.19 -21.24 -11.28
N LYS A 776 -30.37 -21.55 -10.72
CA LYS A 776 -30.74 -22.90 -10.26
C LYS A 776 -30.62 -23.98 -11.36
N ALA A 777 -30.96 -23.64 -12.62
CA ALA A 777 -30.87 -24.59 -13.73
C ALA A 777 -29.45 -25.08 -14.03
N LEU A 778 -28.44 -24.23 -13.76
CA LEU A 778 -27.02 -24.52 -14.01
C LEU A 778 -26.23 -24.73 -12.73
N ASN A 779 -26.87 -24.53 -11.58
CA ASN A 779 -26.16 -24.44 -10.27
C ASN A 779 -24.96 -23.51 -10.29
N THR A 780 -25.00 -22.46 -11.11
CA THR A 780 -23.87 -21.58 -11.40
C THR A 780 -24.15 -20.16 -10.92
N LYS A 781 -23.18 -19.56 -10.24
CA LYS A 781 -23.13 -18.13 -9.96
C LYS A 781 -22.18 -17.47 -10.95
N ILE A 782 -22.57 -16.35 -11.50
CA ILE A 782 -21.79 -15.56 -12.44
C ILE A 782 -21.28 -14.33 -11.70
N THR A 783 -19.98 -14.10 -11.71
CA THR A 783 -19.36 -12.88 -11.22
C THR A 783 -18.50 -12.27 -12.33
N ALA A 784 -18.70 -11.00 -12.61
CA ALA A 784 -17.88 -10.26 -13.55
C ALA A 784 -17.36 -9.01 -12.88
N ASN A 785 -16.07 -8.74 -12.99
CA ASN A 785 -15.47 -7.50 -12.55
C ASN A 785 -14.46 -7.00 -13.57
N GLY A 786 -14.10 -5.74 -13.47
CA GLY A 786 -13.08 -5.17 -14.32
C GLY A 786 -12.71 -3.77 -13.91
N ALA A 787 -11.60 -3.31 -14.50
CA ALA A 787 -11.15 -1.95 -14.29
C ALA A 787 -10.43 -1.39 -15.52
N TRP A 788 -10.69 -0.13 -15.78
CA TRP A 788 -9.85 0.71 -16.61
C TRP A 788 -9.04 1.62 -15.70
N PHE A 789 -7.72 1.56 -15.80
CA PHE A 789 -6.80 2.41 -15.06
C PHE A 789 -5.94 3.23 -16.00
N ARG A 790 -5.70 4.46 -15.61
CA ARG A 790 -4.72 5.37 -16.19
C ARG A 790 -3.82 5.90 -15.07
N THR A 791 -2.51 5.85 -15.29
CA THR A 791 -1.51 6.33 -14.34
C THR A 791 -0.47 7.17 -15.05
N GLU A 792 -0.24 8.38 -14.58
CA GLU A 792 0.82 9.25 -15.03
C GLU A 792 1.82 9.46 -13.89
N TYR A 793 3.06 9.12 -14.14
CA TYR A 793 4.18 9.40 -13.25
C TYR A 793 4.99 10.54 -13.82
N MET A 794 5.31 11.53 -13.01
CA MET A 794 6.08 12.72 -13.40
C MET A 794 7.07 13.06 -12.30
N ASN A 795 8.15 13.75 -12.69
CA ASN A 795 9.12 14.35 -11.81
C ASN A 795 8.92 15.86 -11.72
N SER A 796 8.96 16.41 -10.52
CA SER A 796 8.93 17.86 -10.31
C SER A 796 10.31 18.48 -10.00
N GLN A 797 11.36 17.65 -10.01
CA GLN A 797 12.74 18.08 -9.78
C GLN A 797 13.48 18.18 -11.12
N PRO A 798 14.51 19.03 -11.22
CA PRO A 798 15.39 19.05 -12.37
C PRO A 798 16.04 17.67 -12.62
N GLU A 799 16.28 17.36 -13.88
CA GLU A 799 17.05 16.19 -14.29
C GLU A 799 18.47 16.64 -14.69
N TYR A 800 19.46 15.99 -14.12
CA TYR A 800 20.88 16.23 -14.46
C TYR A 800 21.36 15.18 -15.47
N TYR A 801 21.94 15.63 -16.56
CA TYR A 801 22.45 14.75 -17.61
C TYR A 801 23.91 15.04 -17.92
N ARG A 802 24.76 14.03 -17.81
CA ARG A 802 26.15 14.05 -18.25
C ARG A 802 26.31 13.18 -19.48
N PRO A 803 26.69 13.75 -20.64
CA PRO A 803 26.99 12.95 -21.80
C PRO A 803 28.11 11.94 -21.57
N GLY A 804 27.94 10.72 -22.06
CA GLY A 804 28.96 9.65 -21.96
C GLY A 804 30.16 9.81 -22.92
N VAL A 805 30.38 11.01 -23.45
CA VAL A 805 31.48 11.32 -24.37
C VAL A 805 32.72 11.79 -23.63
N MET A 806 33.89 11.52 -24.18
CA MET A 806 35.17 12.04 -23.70
C MET A 806 35.61 13.20 -24.61
N ILE A 807 36.09 14.29 -24.01
CA ILE A 807 36.68 15.42 -24.70
C ILE A 807 38.19 15.44 -24.36
N ASP A 808 39.02 15.34 -25.38
CA ASP A 808 40.49 15.29 -25.24
C ASP A 808 40.97 14.24 -24.21
N GLY A 809 40.38 13.04 -24.28
CA GLY A 809 40.72 11.96 -23.36
C GLY A 809 40.26 12.12 -21.93
N LYS A 810 39.52 13.18 -21.62
CA LYS A 810 38.96 13.48 -20.29
C LYS A 810 37.43 13.30 -20.29
N SER A 811 36.89 12.99 -19.13
CA SER A 811 35.46 12.94 -18.95
C SER A 811 34.79 14.28 -19.29
N TYR A 812 33.59 14.20 -19.85
CA TYR A 812 32.82 15.39 -20.27
C TYR A 812 32.70 16.44 -19.14
N PRO A 813 33.03 17.74 -19.45
CA PRO A 813 33.24 18.76 -18.40
C PRO A 813 31.98 19.41 -17.86
N TYR A 814 30.82 19.23 -18.51
CA TYR A 814 29.60 19.91 -18.15
C TYR A 814 28.48 18.92 -17.77
N ILE A 815 27.52 19.39 -16.98
CA ILE A 815 26.28 18.68 -16.64
C ILE A 815 25.11 19.53 -17.15
N GLY A 816 24.30 19.00 -18.04
CA GLY A 816 23.06 19.66 -18.46
C GLY A 816 21.98 19.52 -17.37
N ILE A 817 21.28 20.61 -17.10
CA ILE A 817 20.18 20.71 -16.16
C ILE A 817 18.88 20.93 -16.95
N TYR A 818 17.97 19.95 -16.87
CA TYR A 818 16.71 19.95 -17.63
C TYR A 818 15.55 20.09 -16.65
N ASP A 819 14.69 21.06 -16.87
CA ASP A 819 13.49 21.22 -16.06
C ASP A 819 12.36 20.32 -16.59
N LYS A 820 11.64 19.62 -15.70
CA LYS A 820 10.43 18.82 -15.98
C LYS A 820 10.54 17.65 -16.97
N ASN A 821 11.55 16.81 -16.86
CA ASN A 821 11.91 15.95 -17.98
C ASN A 821 11.74 14.46 -17.80
N ASP A 822 11.22 13.97 -16.69
CA ASP A 822 11.09 12.54 -16.45
C ASP A 822 9.62 12.19 -16.18
N GLY A 823 9.05 11.32 -16.98
CA GLY A 823 7.67 10.90 -16.81
C GLY A 823 7.30 9.68 -17.64
N SER A 824 6.24 9.01 -17.21
CA SER A 824 5.67 7.86 -17.88
C SER A 824 4.14 7.85 -17.75
N PHE A 825 3.48 7.50 -18.81
CA PHE A 825 2.06 7.29 -18.90
C PHE A 825 1.78 5.80 -19.09
N TYR A 826 0.82 5.30 -18.34
CA TYR A 826 0.32 3.92 -18.46
C TYR A 826 -1.20 3.92 -18.46
N ASP A 827 -1.80 3.06 -19.26
CA ASP A 827 -3.22 2.75 -19.19
C ASP A 827 -3.46 1.25 -19.41
N SER A 828 -4.55 0.75 -18.89
CA SER A 828 -4.94 -0.65 -19.08
C SER A 828 -6.43 -0.85 -18.87
N LEU A 829 -7.02 -1.79 -19.59
CA LEU A 829 -8.36 -2.29 -19.36
C LEU A 829 -8.29 -3.79 -19.17
N THR A 830 -8.74 -4.26 -18.01
CA THR A 830 -8.82 -5.68 -17.67
C THR A 830 -10.21 -6.04 -17.19
N THR A 831 -10.66 -7.25 -17.52
CA THR A 831 -11.96 -7.79 -17.06
C THR A 831 -11.81 -9.25 -16.70
N ASN A 832 -12.55 -9.68 -15.68
CA ASN A 832 -12.63 -11.06 -15.24
C ASN A 832 -14.09 -11.50 -15.26
N LEU A 833 -14.36 -12.64 -15.85
CA LEU A 833 -15.63 -13.35 -15.76
C LEU A 833 -15.41 -14.67 -15.06
N MET A 834 -16.05 -14.89 -13.94
CA MET A 834 -15.95 -16.11 -13.14
C MET A 834 -17.29 -16.84 -13.12
N LEU A 835 -17.27 -18.13 -13.39
CA LEU A 835 -18.39 -19.04 -13.37
C LEU A 835 -18.17 -20.08 -12.26
N ASP A 836 -18.94 -19.97 -11.18
CA ASP A 836 -18.87 -20.88 -10.03
C ASP A 836 -20.04 -21.86 -10.08
N THR A 837 -19.77 -23.09 -10.49
CA THR A 837 -20.73 -24.17 -10.56
C THR A 837 -20.57 -25.11 -9.37
N GLN A 838 -21.62 -25.29 -8.59
CA GLN A 838 -21.62 -26.20 -7.43
C GLN A 838 -22.56 -27.37 -7.70
N ILE A 839 -22.09 -28.58 -7.48
CA ILE A 839 -22.88 -29.80 -7.60
C ILE A 839 -22.95 -30.44 -6.19
N PRO A 840 -23.93 -30.04 -5.35
CA PRO A 840 -24.01 -30.48 -3.95
C PRO A 840 -24.10 -31.98 -3.78
N SER A 841 -24.83 -32.67 -4.65
CA SER A 841 -24.98 -34.12 -4.63
C SER A 841 -23.66 -34.87 -4.78
N LEU A 842 -22.70 -34.26 -5.46
CA LEU A 842 -21.36 -34.81 -5.64
C LEU A 842 -20.31 -34.17 -4.73
N GLY A 843 -20.66 -33.13 -3.96
CA GLY A 843 -19.68 -32.34 -3.20
C GLY A 843 -18.62 -31.69 -4.09
N LEU A 844 -18.95 -31.32 -5.34
CA LEU A 844 -18.03 -30.74 -6.31
C LEU A 844 -18.29 -29.26 -6.52
N ILE A 845 -17.22 -28.49 -6.60
CA ILE A 845 -17.22 -27.07 -6.97
C ILE A 845 -16.26 -26.91 -8.14
N PHE A 846 -16.74 -26.32 -9.21
CA PHE A 846 -15.96 -25.95 -10.39
C PHE A 846 -15.95 -24.44 -10.51
N SER A 847 -14.80 -23.84 -10.59
CA SER A 847 -14.67 -22.41 -10.91
C SER A 847 -13.83 -22.23 -12.16
N THR A 848 -14.47 -21.66 -13.17
CA THR A 848 -13.79 -21.29 -14.42
C THR A 848 -13.72 -19.77 -14.48
N SER A 849 -12.53 -19.22 -14.65
CA SER A 849 -12.35 -17.78 -14.82
C SER A 849 -11.76 -17.44 -16.19
N PHE A 850 -12.35 -16.47 -16.83
CA PHE A 850 -11.88 -15.87 -18.08
C PHE A 850 -11.32 -14.50 -17.73
N GLN A 851 -10.01 -14.34 -17.84
CA GLN A 851 -9.31 -13.12 -17.50
C GLN A 851 -8.80 -12.45 -18.79
N CYS A 852 -9.37 -11.31 -19.12
CA CYS A 852 -9.08 -10.59 -20.36
C CYS A 852 -8.32 -9.31 -20.05
N MET A 853 -7.15 -9.15 -20.64
CA MET A 853 -6.49 -7.87 -20.82
C MET A 853 -6.83 -7.35 -22.20
N TRP A 854 -7.69 -6.34 -22.29
CA TRP A 854 -8.10 -5.76 -23.56
C TRP A 854 -6.99 -4.95 -24.19
N PHE A 855 -6.25 -4.27 -23.37
CA PHE A 855 -5.03 -3.60 -23.75
C PHE A 855 -4.21 -3.20 -22.51
N SER A 856 -2.92 -2.99 -22.70
CA SER A 856 -2.02 -2.29 -21.79
C SER A 856 -1.16 -1.33 -22.61
N GLY A 857 -1.25 -0.07 -22.30
CA GLY A 857 -0.56 1.01 -22.98
C GLY A 857 0.56 1.60 -22.14
N HIS A 858 1.59 2.05 -22.83
CA HIS A 858 2.72 2.75 -22.21
C HIS A 858 3.22 3.86 -23.14
N LYS A 859 3.58 4.98 -22.53
CA LYS A 859 4.23 6.10 -23.20
C LYS A 859 5.24 6.72 -22.27
N THR A 860 6.48 6.90 -22.73
CA THR A 860 7.42 7.80 -22.06
C THR A 860 7.04 9.24 -22.36
N MET A 861 6.97 10.10 -21.37
CA MET A 861 6.68 11.53 -21.57
C MET A 861 7.91 12.16 -22.24
N PRO A 862 7.72 13.02 -23.25
CA PRO A 862 8.85 13.60 -23.93
C PRO A 862 9.62 14.55 -23.03
N ASP A 863 10.93 14.35 -23.00
CA ASP A 863 11.89 15.24 -22.36
C ASP A 863 12.07 16.54 -23.17
N SER A 864 12.61 17.57 -22.52
CA SER A 864 13.24 18.65 -23.24
C SER A 864 14.49 18.13 -23.98
N LYS A 865 14.63 18.47 -25.25
CA LYS A 865 15.83 18.17 -26.04
C LYS A 865 17.01 19.01 -25.54
N TYR A 866 16.73 20.22 -25.06
CA TYR A 866 17.69 21.20 -24.65
C TYR A 866 17.64 21.35 -23.13
N PRO A 867 18.79 21.49 -22.44
CA PRO A 867 18.81 21.88 -21.04
C PRO A 867 18.40 23.35 -20.87
N ASP A 868 17.87 23.71 -19.72
CA ASP A 868 17.59 25.11 -19.34
C ASP A 868 18.89 25.82 -18.92
N SER A 869 19.82 25.05 -18.36
CA SER A 869 21.13 25.54 -17.92
C SER A 869 22.13 24.38 -17.89
N TYR A 870 23.39 24.69 -17.67
CA TYR A 870 24.42 23.69 -17.46
C TYR A 870 25.38 24.09 -16.34
N MET A 871 25.91 23.09 -15.66
CA MET A 871 26.91 23.24 -14.58
C MET A 871 28.29 22.95 -15.15
N ASP A 872 29.27 23.84 -14.86
CA ASP A 872 30.68 23.63 -15.18
C ASP A 872 31.40 22.81 -14.08
N LYS A 873 32.68 22.46 -14.29
CA LYS A 873 33.47 21.69 -13.33
C LYS A 873 33.66 22.36 -11.98
N ALA A 874 33.58 23.69 -11.91
CA ALA A 874 33.68 24.44 -10.67
C ALA A 874 32.35 24.47 -9.90
N GLY A 875 31.27 23.96 -10.50
CA GLY A 875 29.92 23.98 -9.92
C GLY A 875 29.12 25.23 -10.25
N ASN A 876 29.62 26.12 -11.14
CA ASN A 876 28.88 27.29 -11.57
C ASN A 876 27.81 26.93 -12.58
N ILE A 877 26.64 27.53 -12.45
CA ILE A 877 25.50 27.31 -13.35
C ILE A 877 25.47 28.43 -14.40
N HIS A 878 25.43 28.01 -15.65
CA HIS A 878 25.40 28.89 -16.83
C HIS A 878 24.07 28.69 -17.59
N PRO A 879 23.46 29.74 -18.13
CA PRO A 879 22.31 29.59 -19.00
C PRO A 879 22.72 28.86 -20.29
N PHE A 880 21.82 28.02 -20.81
CA PHE A 880 22.08 27.30 -22.05
C PHE A 880 21.41 28.02 -23.22
N ASP A 881 22.25 28.31 -24.26
CA ASP A 881 21.78 28.85 -25.53
C ASP A 881 21.89 27.76 -26.59
N ALA A 882 20.73 27.32 -27.12
CA ALA A 882 20.67 26.21 -28.07
C ALA A 882 21.35 26.52 -29.42
N ASP A 883 21.29 27.76 -29.88
CA ASP A 883 21.84 28.16 -31.18
C ASP A 883 23.39 28.25 -31.10
N LEU A 884 23.90 28.82 -30.03
CA LEU A 884 25.33 28.86 -29.73
C LEU A 884 25.89 27.46 -29.50
N ALA A 885 25.17 26.64 -28.69
CA ALA A 885 25.62 25.28 -28.38
C ALA A 885 25.64 24.36 -29.58
N ALA A 886 24.79 24.53 -30.59
CA ALA A 886 24.81 23.72 -31.82
C ALA A 886 26.10 23.88 -32.59
N GLY A 887 26.75 25.05 -32.54
CA GLY A 887 28.06 25.35 -33.16
C GLY A 887 29.24 25.02 -32.26
N ASP A 888 29.07 24.83 -30.98
CA ASP A 888 30.14 24.58 -30.02
C ASP A 888 30.49 23.08 -29.96
N ALA A 889 31.80 22.75 -30.08
CA ALA A 889 32.28 21.38 -30.17
C ALA A 889 32.03 20.55 -28.90
N VAL A 890 31.85 21.23 -27.73
CA VAL A 890 31.65 20.63 -26.44
C VAL A 890 30.17 20.74 -26.05
N LEU A 891 29.58 21.94 -26.00
CA LEU A 891 28.20 22.16 -25.51
C LEU A 891 27.12 21.44 -26.32
N ARG A 892 27.36 21.21 -27.64
CA ARG A 892 26.43 20.45 -28.50
C ARG A 892 26.08 19.07 -27.94
N HIS A 893 26.95 18.44 -27.15
CA HIS A 893 26.69 17.12 -26.57
C HIS A 893 25.67 17.16 -25.41
N LEU A 894 25.36 18.34 -24.91
CA LEU A 894 24.22 18.53 -23.95
C LEU A 894 22.88 18.48 -24.68
N ILE A 895 22.83 18.63 -26.00
CA ILE A 895 21.60 18.50 -26.77
C ILE A 895 21.28 17.00 -26.88
N LYS A 896 20.22 16.57 -26.16
CA LYS A 896 19.79 15.17 -26.11
C LYS A 896 19.39 14.68 -27.52
N ASN A 897 19.79 13.46 -27.81
CA ASN A 897 19.40 12.80 -29.07
C ASN A 897 17.95 12.31 -28.92
N TYR A 898 17.01 12.95 -29.61
CA TYR A 898 15.59 12.66 -29.51
C TYR A 898 15.19 11.60 -30.55
N THR A 899 14.86 10.40 -30.05
CA THR A 899 14.35 9.31 -30.89
C THR A 899 12.82 9.28 -30.80
N PRO A 900 12.05 9.81 -31.75
CA PRO A 900 10.61 9.97 -31.64
C PRO A 900 9.86 8.67 -31.31
N SER A 901 10.35 7.52 -31.78
CA SER A 901 9.73 6.22 -31.52
C SER A 901 9.69 5.81 -30.04
N LEU A 902 10.62 6.33 -29.20
CA LEU A 902 10.63 6.05 -27.76
C LEU A 902 9.49 6.76 -27.02
N TYR A 903 9.01 7.87 -27.57
CA TYR A 903 7.97 8.71 -26.95
C TYR A 903 6.59 8.48 -27.56
N GLN A 904 6.46 7.53 -28.49
CA GLN A 904 5.17 7.13 -29.04
C GLN A 904 4.43 6.24 -28.07
N TYR A 905 3.10 6.39 -28.02
CA TYR A 905 2.24 5.49 -27.27
C TYR A 905 2.33 4.08 -27.87
N GLN A 906 2.68 3.14 -27.02
CA GLN A 906 2.84 1.73 -27.35
C GLN A 906 1.75 0.92 -26.68
N ARG A 907 1.03 0.14 -27.45
CA ARG A 907 -0.08 -0.67 -26.98
C ARG A 907 0.25 -2.16 -27.09
N THR A 908 0.17 -2.86 -25.97
CA THR A 908 0.12 -4.32 -25.93
C THR A 908 -1.31 -4.75 -26.27
N PRO A 909 -1.53 -5.59 -27.28
CA PRO A 909 -2.87 -5.99 -27.71
C PRO A 909 -3.51 -6.96 -26.73
N PHE A 910 -4.76 -7.33 -27.03
CA PHE A 910 -5.58 -8.27 -26.29
C PHE A 910 -4.82 -9.53 -25.85
N ALA A 911 -5.10 -9.97 -24.62
CA ALA A 911 -4.71 -11.28 -24.11
C ALA A 911 -5.84 -11.83 -23.23
N MET A 912 -6.04 -13.12 -23.27
CA MET A 912 -7.04 -13.81 -22.46
C MET A 912 -6.41 -15.08 -21.87
N ASN A 913 -6.64 -15.30 -20.59
CA ASN A 913 -6.31 -16.54 -19.88
C ASN A 913 -7.59 -17.20 -19.40
N VAL A 914 -7.66 -18.52 -19.51
CA VAL A 914 -8.71 -19.32 -18.89
C VAL A 914 -8.10 -20.15 -17.78
N ASN A 915 -8.64 -20.02 -16.57
CA ASN A 915 -8.20 -20.75 -15.41
C ASN A 915 -9.32 -21.68 -14.94
N LEU A 916 -8.95 -22.86 -14.44
CA LEU A 916 -9.88 -23.86 -13.92
C LEU A 916 -9.46 -24.29 -12.51
N LYS A 917 -10.42 -24.26 -11.60
CA LYS A 917 -10.27 -24.83 -10.24
C LYS A 917 -11.37 -25.84 -10.00
N VAL A 918 -10.99 -26.99 -9.43
CA VAL A 918 -11.92 -28.06 -9.07
C VAL A 918 -11.69 -28.42 -7.63
N MET A 919 -12.73 -28.36 -6.82
CA MET A 919 -12.69 -28.74 -5.40
C MET A 919 -13.70 -29.86 -5.16
N LYS A 920 -13.24 -30.93 -4.52
CA LYS A 920 -14.06 -32.05 -4.05
C LYS A 920 -14.13 -32.03 -2.53
N LYS A 921 -15.32 -31.89 -1.99
CA LYS A 921 -15.61 -31.99 -0.55
C LYS A 921 -16.00 -33.42 -0.19
N LEU A 922 -15.43 -33.93 0.90
CA LEU A 922 -15.60 -35.28 1.41
C LEU A 922 -15.93 -35.25 2.90
N TYR A 923 -16.52 -36.32 3.41
CA TYR A 923 -16.78 -36.55 4.84
C TYR A 923 -17.53 -35.36 5.51
N GLN A 924 -18.64 -34.90 4.92
CA GLN A 924 -19.44 -33.78 5.42
C GLN A 924 -18.62 -32.48 5.52
N ASP A 925 -17.88 -32.17 4.47
CA ASP A 925 -17.01 -30.97 4.35
C ASP A 925 -15.77 -30.95 5.28
N LYS A 926 -15.48 -32.06 6.01
CA LYS A 926 -14.28 -32.13 6.85
C LYS A 926 -12.98 -32.28 6.07
N VAL A 927 -13.07 -32.80 4.87
CA VAL A 927 -11.92 -32.97 3.97
C VAL A 927 -12.24 -32.33 2.63
N SER A 928 -11.36 -31.51 2.13
CA SER A 928 -11.44 -31.04 0.75
C SER A 928 -10.14 -31.31 0.00
N CYS A 929 -10.26 -31.78 -1.23
CA CYS A 929 -9.17 -31.94 -2.17
C CYS A 929 -9.42 -31.02 -3.36
N SER A 930 -8.43 -30.22 -3.69
CA SER A 930 -8.57 -29.21 -4.76
C SER A 930 -7.43 -29.33 -5.74
N LEU A 931 -7.74 -29.12 -7.01
CA LEU A 931 -6.81 -28.99 -8.11
C LEU A 931 -7.06 -27.68 -8.82
N TYR A 932 -6.02 -27.00 -9.21
CA TYR A 932 -6.13 -25.79 -10.03
C TYR A 932 -5.12 -25.81 -11.18
N VAL A 933 -5.53 -25.22 -12.28
CA VAL A 933 -4.70 -24.97 -13.46
C VAL A 933 -4.96 -23.55 -13.92
N ASN A 934 -3.97 -22.70 -13.81
CA ASN A 934 -4.01 -21.37 -14.40
C ASN A 934 -3.51 -21.46 -15.85
N ARG A 935 -4.16 -20.74 -16.74
CA ARG A 935 -3.84 -20.76 -18.17
C ARG A 935 -3.95 -22.15 -18.80
N ILE A 936 -5.04 -22.88 -18.46
CA ILE A 936 -5.38 -24.13 -19.14
C ILE A 936 -5.61 -23.88 -20.63
N PHE A 937 -6.06 -22.67 -20.95
CA PHE A 937 -6.16 -22.15 -22.31
C PHE A 937 -5.78 -20.66 -22.27
N ASP A 938 -5.04 -20.20 -23.29
CA ASP A 938 -4.65 -18.80 -23.42
C ASP A 938 -4.73 -18.32 -24.88
N VAL A 939 -5.01 -17.02 -25.02
CA VAL A 939 -4.93 -16.29 -26.28
C VAL A 939 -4.00 -15.11 -26.07
N THR A 940 -2.73 -15.26 -26.48
CA THR A 940 -1.68 -14.25 -26.28
C THR A 940 -0.94 -14.02 -27.59
N PRO A 941 -1.56 -13.32 -28.59
CA PRO A 941 -0.95 -13.10 -29.90
C PRO A 941 0.35 -12.31 -29.79
N ASP A 942 1.32 -12.67 -30.62
CA ASP A 942 2.54 -11.90 -30.82
C ASP A 942 2.21 -10.51 -31.37
N TYR A 943 3.05 -9.52 -31.11
CA TYR A 943 2.87 -8.16 -31.61
C TYR A 943 4.22 -7.49 -31.91
N ARG A 944 4.17 -6.37 -32.64
CA ARG A 944 5.38 -5.58 -32.89
C ARG A 944 5.44 -4.36 -31.96
N ARG A 945 6.62 -4.14 -31.41
CA ARG A 945 6.96 -2.99 -30.58
C ARG A 945 8.26 -2.35 -31.09
N ASN A 946 8.21 -1.08 -31.47
CA ASN A 946 9.35 -0.37 -32.07
C ASN A 946 9.99 -1.14 -33.26
N GLY A 947 9.16 -1.76 -34.09
CA GLY A 947 9.61 -2.58 -35.22
C GLY A 947 10.05 -4.01 -34.88
N ALA A 948 10.40 -4.31 -33.61
CA ALA A 948 10.79 -5.63 -33.16
C ALA A 948 9.55 -6.51 -32.87
N LEU A 949 9.63 -7.80 -33.22
CA LEU A 949 8.62 -8.78 -32.89
C LEU A 949 8.74 -9.16 -31.40
N VAL A 950 7.68 -8.91 -30.64
CA VAL A 950 7.53 -9.38 -29.26
C VAL A 950 6.71 -10.66 -29.27
N ARG A 951 7.36 -11.76 -28.95
CA ARG A 951 6.71 -13.05 -28.77
C ARG A 951 6.24 -13.18 -27.33
N ARG A 952 5.00 -13.63 -27.14
CA ARG A 952 4.43 -13.91 -25.85
C ARG A 952 4.25 -15.41 -25.68
N SER A 953 4.94 -15.98 -24.71
CA SER A 953 4.80 -17.37 -24.35
C SER A 953 4.32 -17.46 -22.91
N VAL A 954 3.23 -18.14 -22.69
CA VAL A 954 2.70 -18.43 -21.36
C VAL A 954 2.65 -19.95 -21.16
N THR A 955 3.02 -20.38 -19.97
CA THR A 955 2.99 -21.80 -19.60
C THR A 955 1.85 -22.03 -18.61
N PRO A 956 1.14 -23.17 -18.68
CA PRO A 956 0.19 -23.53 -17.64
C PRO A 956 0.88 -23.63 -16.27
N TYR A 957 0.19 -23.17 -15.23
CA TYR A 957 0.63 -23.30 -13.85
C TYR A 957 -0.41 -24.06 -13.07
N PHE A 958 0.01 -25.11 -12.38
CA PHE A 958 -0.91 -26.00 -11.68
C PHE A 958 -0.44 -26.34 -10.27
N GLY A 959 -1.39 -26.70 -9.44
CA GLY A 959 -1.14 -27.16 -8.09
C GLY A 959 -2.32 -27.94 -7.51
N MET A 960 -2.07 -28.53 -6.36
CA MET A 960 -3.04 -29.28 -5.58
C MET A 960 -3.01 -28.88 -4.12
N GLU A 961 -4.16 -29.05 -3.47
CA GLU A 961 -4.32 -28.78 -2.05
C GLU A 961 -5.17 -29.84 -1.38
N LEU A 962 -4.80 -30.19 -0.16
CA LEU A 962 -5.58 -30.99 0.76
C LEU A 962 -5.84 -30.15 2.01
N ASP A 963 -7.11 -29.93 2.34
CA ASP A 963 -7.56 -29.21 3.53
C ASP A 963 -8.36 -30.17 4.43
N LEU A 964 -8.01 -30.23 5.70
CA LEU A 964 -8.59 -31.10 6.72
C LEU A 964 -9.13 -30.23 7.85
N ARG A 965 -10.40 -30.42 8.23
CA ARG A 965 -11.06 -29.73 9.36
C ARG A 965 -11.72 -30.81 10.26
N ILE A 966 -11.07 -31.12 11.38
CA ILE A 966 -11.47 -32.19 12.30
C ILE A 966 -11.74 -31.66 13.70
#